data_09afbf1c37d0dfd5017ada9db6fdffaf
#
_entry.id   09afbf1c37d0dfd5017ada9db6fdffaf
#
_cell.length_a   1.000
_cell.length_b   1.000
_cell.length_c   1.000
_cell.angle_alpha   90.00
_cell.angle_beta   90.00
_cell.angle_gamma   90.00
#
_symmetry.space_group_name_H-M   'P 1'
#
loop_
_entity.id
_entity.type
_entity.pdbx_description
1 polymer ?
#
loop_
_entity_poly.entity_id
_entity_poly.type
_entity_poly.pdbx_seq_one_letter_code
_entity_poly.pdbx_strand_id
1 'polypeptide(L)'
;MFEEKIYGFNLGNQKIKISTGKIARQAGGSVVVQCGGTMLLVTATRSKDVREGQDFFPLTVDYIEKFYASGKFPGGFIKRETKPGTDEVLISRLIDRPIRPLFPEGFLNAVHIVVTVLSYDEVNYPENLATIGVSAALGLSDIPFAGTVAGVTVGYIDGEYILNPTAEQLENGDIHLSVAGTKEAVTMVEAGAREVSEEVMLEAIMFGHEKIKEICAEQDKFLSQFEIEKYEFEKAEVDVEIKEYLDSYEKELEEAIMTPGKLEKYEAIDNLEIKLYEDFLNKLESEEKEISETLEKEFKNYYHDLEKKIVREAILYKKYRPDGRETKEIRPIDVEIDTLPVPHGSALFTRGETQALVVATLGSKADEQIVDGMESETRKKFFLHYNFPPYSVGEAGFMRAPGRRELGHGNLAERALKYVMPSEEKFPYTVRLVSEITESNGSSSQASICGGSLALMAAGVPIKSTVAGIAMGLVKEGDTFTVLTDIQGLEDHLGDMDFKVAGTKDGITAIQMDIKIEGINREIMEIALKQAFEGRMFIMEKMEAVISEPRKEVSENAPKIELMKIDPSKIAGLIGPGGKTIKAIIEETGVSIDIEDDGNVSIFGKDSEGMKKALELVKTQTQSVELNAVYDGKVTKITKFGAFVEVLPGKEGLLHISEISDKRVAKVEDVLKEGQIVKVKVITLEDENKFNLSMKALISKENKEEK
;
A
#
# COMPACT_ATOMS: atom_id res chain seq x y z
N MET A 1 39.91 24.39 11.30
CA MET A 1 38.80 23.93 12.17
C MET A 1 37.55 24.01 11.30
N PHE A 2 36.73 22.98 11.26
CA PHE A 2 35.52 22.99 10.43
C PHE A 2 34.47 23.84 11.14
N GLU A 3 33.86 24.79 10.43
CA GLU A 3 32.84 25.65 10.99
C GLU A 3 31.45 25.05 10.67
N GLU A 4 30.81 24.51 11.71
CA GLU A 4 29.43 24.06 11.61
C GLU A 4 28.51 25.24 11.75
N LYS A 5 27.65 25.50 10.74
CA LYS A 5 26.59 26.51 10.82
C LYS A 5 25.28 25.83 11.21
N ILE A 6 24.59 26.40 12.18
CA ILE A 6 23.37 25.82 12.77
C ILE A 6 22.27 26.88 12.71
N TYR A 7 21.10 26.47 12.22
CA TYR A 7 19.88 27.27 12.22
C TYR A 7 18.74 26.47 12.87
N GLY A 8 17.92 27.14 13.67
CA GLY A 8 16.79 26.48 14.33
C GLY A 8 15.55 27.35 14.29
N PHE A 9 14.39 26.70 14.08
CA PHE A 9 13.08 27.34 14.10
C PHE A 9 12.05 26.41 14.76
N ASN A 10 10.89 26.98 15.11
CA ASN A 10 9.78 26.21 15.67
C ASN A 10 8.69 26.02 14.62
N LEU A 11 8.13 24.80 14.57
CA LEU A 11 6.95 24.46 13.80
C LEU A 11 5.91 23.88 14.76
N GLY A 12 4.94 24.70 15.14
CA GLY A 12 4.06 24.33 16.25
C GLY A 12 4.87 24.05 17.52
N ASN A 13 4.70 22.87 18.09
CA ASN A 13 5.44 22.40 19.28
C ASN A 13 6.79 21.74 18.96
N GLN A 14 7.12 21.55 17.69
CA GLN A 14 8.34 20.89 17.25
C GLN A 14 9.45 21.94 17.03
N LYS A 15 10.65 21.65 17.54
CA LYS A 15 11.85 22.45 17.28
C LYS A 15 12.70 21.78 16.22
N ILE A 16 12.75 22.35 15.02
CA ILE A 16 13.54 21.87 13.90
C ILE A 16 14.89 22.58 13.90
N LYS A 17 15.96 21.83 13.68
CA LYS A 17 17.33 22.30 13.59
C LYS A 17 17.93 21.83 12.27
N ILE A 18 18.52 22.73 11.49
CA ILE A 18 19.29 22.45 10.28
C ILE A 18 20.74 22.81 10.55
N SER A 19 21.68 21.91 10.23
CA SER A 19 23.11 22.21 10.33
C SER A 19 23.85 21.75 9.08
N THR A 20 24.92 22.47 8.72
CA THR A 20 25.78 22.19 7.56
C THR A 20 27.25 22.43 7.85
N GLY A 21 28.16 21.99 6.96
CA GLY A 21 29.60 22.24 7.03
C GLY A 21 30.43 21.21 7.77
N LYS A 22 29.81 20.24 8.48
CA LYS A 22 30.50 19.26 9.31
C LYS A 22 30.59 17.85 8.69
N ILE A 23 29.50 17.35 8.15
CA ILE A 23 29.36 15.98 7.64
C ILE A 23 29.16 16.02 6.12
N ALA A 24 29.66 14.99 5.39
CA ALA A 24 29.50 14.82 3.94
C ALA A 24 29.93 16.02 3.09
N ARG A 25 31.04 16.66 3.42
CA ARG A 25 31.56 17.90 2.81
C ARG A 25 32.02 17.77 1.36
N GLN A 26 32.03 16.57 0.78
CA GLN A 26 32.35 16.36 -0.65
C GLN A 26 31.09 16.35 -1.54
N ALA A 27 29.89 16.29 -0.93
CA ALA A 27 28.66 16.46 -1.67
C ALA A 27 28.50 17.92 -2.11
N GLY A 28 27.77 18.15 -3.21
CA GLY A 28 27.46 19.50 -3.69
C GLY A 28 26.71 20.32 -2.63
N GLY A 29 25.74 19.72 -1.96
CA GLY A 29 25.08 20.24 -0.76
C GLY A 29 24.91 19.15 0.27
N SER A 30 25.09 19.48 1.56
CA SER A 30 24.89 18.54 2.66
C SER A 30 24.34 19.21 3.90
N VAL A 31 23.32 18.63 4.51
CA VAL A 31 22.72 19.11 5.75
C VAL A 31 22.40 17.95 6.70
N VAL A 32 22.40 18.25 7.98
CA VAL A 32 21.77 17.40 9.00
C VAL A 32 20.54 18.13 9.51
N VAL A 33 19.38 17.46 9.40
CA VAL A 33 18.11 17.96 9.95
C VAL A 33 17.76 17.15 11.18
N GLN A 34 17.34 17.84 12.23
CA GLN A 34 17.02 17.23 13.53
C GLN A 34 15.73 17.81 14.10
N CYS A 35 14.88 16.91 14.63
CA CYS A 35 13.77 17.24 15.50
C CYS A 35 13.75 16.23 16.66
N GLY A 36 13.85 16.72 17.90
CA GLY A 36 14.00 15.82 19.05
C GLY A 36 15.21 14.92 18.93
N GLY A 37 15.00 13.62 19.08
CA GLY A 37 16.02 12.58 18.88
C GLY A 37 16.14 12.08 17.43
N THR A 38 15.23 12.45 16.53
CA THR A 38 15.27 12.07 15.13
C THR A 38 16.22 12.96 14.34
N MET A 39 17.16 12.33 13.60
CA MET A 39 18.20 13.02 12.82
C MET A 39 18.37 12.37 11.45
N LEU A 40 18.43 13.20 10.40
CA LEU A 40 18.68 12.78 9.02
C LEU A 40 19.89 13.50 8.47
N LEU A 41 20.75 12.76 7.76
CA LEU A 41 21.74 13.33 6.86
C LEU A 41 21.16 13.37 5.45
N VAL A 42 21.18 14.55 4.83
CA VAL A 42 20.72 14.75 3.46
C VAL A 42 21.85 15.30 2.61
N THR A 43 22.09 14.68 1.46
CA THR A 43 23.09 15.11 0.49
C THR A 43 22.48 15.26 -0.88
N ALA A 44 22.91 16.28 -1.63
CA ALA A 44 22.57 16.51 -3.04
C ALA A 44 23.86 16.65 -3.84
N THR A 45 23.95 15.91 -4.95
CA THR A 45 25.15 15.91 -5.81
C THR A 45 24.68 15.81 -7.26
N ARG A 46 25.28 16.63 -8.15
CA ARG A 46 25.09 16.51 -9.60
C ARG A 46 26.28 15.85 -10.27
N SER A 47 26.08 15.27 -11.45
CA SER A 47 27.15 14.88 -12.36
C SER A 47 27.86 16.13 -12.91
N LYS A 48 29.16 16.02 -13.23
CA LYS A 48 29.92 17.11 -13.88
C LYS A 48 29.43 17.28 -15.30
N ASP A 49 29.29 16.19 -16.03
CA ASP A 49 28.98 16.14 -17.44
C ASP A 49 27.60 15.48 -17.67
N VAL A 50 26.96 15.83 -18.78
CA VAL A 50 25.78 15.17 -19.33
C VAL A 50 26.26 13.98 -20.18
N ARG A 51 25.60 12.84 -20.09
CA ARG A 51 25.95 11.67 -20.93
C ARG A 51 25.60 11.96 -22.38
N GLU A 52 26.43 11.47 -23.29
CA GLU A 52 26.15 11.54 -24.73
C GLU A 52 24.81 10.86 -25.06
N GLY A 53 23.99 11.52 -25.87
CA GLY A 53 22.67 11.02 -26.26
C GLY A 53 21.57 11.17 -25.19
N GLN A 54 21.85 11.77 -24.03
CA GLN A 54 20.84 11.92 -22.98
C GLN A 54 19.83 13.03 -23.33
N ASP A 55 18.55 12.67 -23.29
CA ASP A 55 17.39 13.49 -23.64
C ASP A 55 16.45 13.79 -22.47
N PHE A 56 16.69 13.19 -21.31
CA PHE A 56 15.88 13.38 -20.11
C PHE A 56 16.71 13.81 -18.90
N PHE A 57 16.06 14.38 -17.90
CA PHE A 57 16.67 14.75 -16.61
C PHE A 57 16.70 13.56 -15.65
N PRO A 58 17.88 12.98 -15.35
CA PRO A 58 18.00 11.87 -14.41
C PRO A 58 18.03 12.35 -12.96
N LEU A 59 16.89 12.38 -12.30
CA LEU A 59 16.78 12.60 -10.87
C LEU A 59 16.62 11.27 -10.17
N THR A 60 17.52 10.98 -9.21
CA THR A 60 17.43 9.83 -8.31
C THR A 60 17.35 10.32 -6.88
N VAL A 61 16.34 9.88 -6.16
CA VAL A 61 16.17 10.11 -4.73
C VAL A 61 16.19 8.77 -4.01
N ASP A 62 17.10 8.61 -3.06
CA ASP A 62 17.16 7.45 -2.17
C ASP A 62 16.94 7.90 -0.73
N TYR A 63 15.92 7.33 -0.11
CA TYR A 63 15.68 7.43 1.32
C TYR A 63 16.06 6.09 1.94
N ILE A 64 16.92 6.15 2.95
CA ILE A 64 17.56 4.97 3.53
C ILE A 64 17.37 4.96 5.05
N GLU A 65 16.73 3.93 5.54
CA GLU A 65 16.59 3.65 6.97
C GLU A 65 17.74 2.77 7.44
N LYS A 66 18.30 3.12 8.59
CA LYS A 66 19.33 2.33 9.24
C LYS A 66 18.79 1.72 10.53
N PHE A 67 18.84 0.40 10.66
CA PHE A 67 18.40 -0.27 11.89
C PHE A 67 19.07 0.28 13.15
N TYR A 68 20.34 0.70 13.04
CA TYR A 68 21.05 1.33 14.14
C TYR A 68 20.43 2.66 14.59
N ALA A 69 19.63 3.33 13.73
CA ALA A 69 18.98 4.59 14.07
C ALA A 69 17.99 4.45 15.24
N SER A 70 17.38 3.26 15.38
CA SER A 70 16.54 2.87 16.52
C SER A 70 17.22 1.88 17.47
N GLY A 71 18.55 1.70 17.38
CA GLY A 71 19.32 0.81 18.24
C GLY A 71 19.12 -0.69 17.96
N LYS A 72 18.65 -1.05 16.76
CA LYS A 72 18.32 -2.43 16.35
C LYS A 72 19.36 -3.04 15.42
N PHE A 73 19.34 -4.36 15.32
CA PHE A 73 20.04 -5.11 14.29
C PHE A 73 19.09 -5.47 13.15
N PRO A 74 19.55 -5.43 11.89
CA PRO A 74 18.76 -5.93 10.78
C PRO A 74 18.34 -7.38 10.98
N GLY A 75 17.12 -7.73 10.58
CA GLY A 75 16.63 -9.10 10.53
C GLY A 75 17.44 -9.98 9.58
N GLY A 76 17.01 -11.20 9.38
CA GLY A 76 17.64 -12.15 8.46
C GLY A 76 19.00 -12.66 8.92
N PHE A 77 19.63 -13.49 8.07
CA PHE A 77 20.87 -14.22 8.40
C PHE A 77 22.12 -13.32 8.34
N ILE A 78 22.23 -12.47 7.32
CA ILE A 78 23.45 -11.66 7.08
C ILE A 78 23.56 -10.42 7.99
N LYS A 79 22.54 -10.09 8.75
CA LYS A 79 22.49 -8.95 9.69
C LYS A 79 22.96 -7.63 9.08
N ARG A 80 22.56 -7.37 7.84
CA ARG A 80 22.89 -6.15 7.08
C ARG A 80 21.70 -5.73 6.24
N GLU A 81 21.47 -4.42 6.13
CA GLU A 81 20.56 -3.82 5.16
C GLU A 81 21.05 -4.13 3.74
N THR A 82 20.14 -4.52 2.85
CA THR A 82 20.46 -4.90 1.47
C THR A 82 19.77 -3.99 0.46
N LYS A 83 18.59 -4.39 0.03
CA LYS A 83 17.75 -3.55 -0.85
C LYS A 83 16.83 -2.68 0.00
N PRO A 84 16.50 -1.48 -0.46
CA PRO A 84 15.48 -0.66 0.20
C PRO A 84 14.17 -1.43 0.36
N GLY A 85 13.55 -1.30 1.52
CA GLY A 85 12.21 -1.79 1.80
C GLY A 85 11.14 -1.05 1.00
N THR A 86 9.92 -1.57 1.01
CA THR A 86 8.80 -0.91 0.32
C THR A 86 8.56 0.51 0.84
N ASP A 87 8.59 0.71 2.16
CA ASP A 87 8.34 2.01 2.79
C ASP A 87 9.44 3.02 2.43
N GLU A 88 10.73 2.61 2.41
CA GLU A 88 11.83 3.45 1.95
C GLU A 88 11.66 3.92 0.49
N VAL A 89 11.18 3.02 -0.38
CA VAL A 89 10.87 3.36 -1.78
C VAL A 89 9.69 4.33 -1.87
N LEU A 90 8.66 4.13 -1.07
CA LEU A 90 7.48 5.00 -1.04
C LEU A 90 7.84 6.41 -0.53
N ILE A 91 8.62 6.51 0.54
CA ILE A 91 9.11 7.81 1.06
C ILE A 91 10.03 8.48 0.03
N SER A 92 10.92 7.72 -0.65
CA SER A 92 11.72 8.27 -1.76
C SER A 92 10.84 8.93 -2.82
N ARG A 93 9.68 8.35 -3.14
CA ARG A 93 8.72 8.91 -4.10
C ARG A 93 8.01 10.15 -3.56
N LEU A 94 7.66 10.18 -2.26
CA LEU A 94 7.09 11.38 -1.62
C LEU A 94 8.04 12.57 -1.65
N ILE A 95 9.36 12.32 -1.67
CA ILE A 95 10.40 13.34 -1.79
C ILE A 95 10.66 13.75 -3.25
N ASP A 96 10.76 12.79 -4.17
CA ASP A 96 11.05 13.01 -5.59
C ASP A 96 9.97 13.89 -6.26
N ARG A 97 8.70 13.55 -6.04
CA ARG A 97 7.55 14.15 -6.74
C ARG A 97 7.44 15.67 -6.55
N PRO A 98 7.51 16.24 -5.33
CA PRO A 98 7.39 17.68 -5.13
C PRO A 98 8.60 18.50 -5.58
N ILE A 99 9.77 17.89 -5.71
CA ILE A 99 10.99 18.61 -6.10
C ILE A 99 11.24 18.57 -7.62
N ARG A 100 10.78 17.52 -8.31
CA ARG A 100 11.04 17.31 -9.73
C ARG A 100 10.63 18.49 -10.63
N PRO A 101 9.44 19.09 -10.49
CA PRO A 101 9.02 20.21 -11.31
C PRO A 101 9.75 21.53 -11.03
N LEU A 102 10.58 21.59 -9.98
CA LEU A 102 11.33 22.79 -9.59
C LEU A 102 12.75 22.84 -10.19
N PHE A 103 13.14 21.82 -10.95
CA PHE A 103 14.35 21.88 -11.76
C PHE A 103 14.05 22.58 -13.09
N PRO A 104 14.94 23.46 -13.55
CA PRO A 104 14.70 24.22 -14.78
C PRO A 104 14.70 23.30 -16.01
N GLU A 105 13.85 23.60 -16.95
CA GLU A 105 13.78 22.92 -18.24
C GLU A 105 15.12 23.02 -19.00
N GLY A 106 15.55 21.91 -19.60
CA GLY A 106 16.83 21.82 -20.29
C GLY A 106 18.04 21.49 -19.41
N PHE A 107 17.86 21.41 -18.09
CA PHE A 107 18.90 20.92 -17.18
C PHE A 107 18.97 19.38 -17.24
N LEU A 108 20.07 18.82 -17.78
CA LEU A 108 20.22 17.39 -18.07
C LEU A 108 21.29 16.69 -17.23
N ASN A 109 22.02 17.41 -16.36
CA ASN A 109 22.97 16.76 -15.46
C ASN A 109 22.24 15.82 -14.49
N ALA A 110 22.75 14.60 -14.30
CA ALA A 110 22.17 13.68 -13.35
C ALA A 110 22.29 14.23 -11.91
N VAL A 111 21.18 14.20 -11.18
CA VAL A 111 21.14 14.59 -9.76
C VAL A 111 20.82 13.39 -8.90
N HIS A 112 21.64 13.18 -7.87
CA HIS A 112 21.42 12.15 -6.87
C HIS A 112 21.24 12.78 -5.49
N ILE A 113 20.12 12.52 -4.87
CA ILE A 113 19.77 12.96 -3.52
C ILE A 113 19.72 11.72 -2.63
N VAL A 114 20.45 11.76 -1.52
CA VAL A 114 20.43 10.67 -0.54
C VAL A 114 20.01 11.22 0.81
N VAL A 115 18.95 10.66 1.35
CA VAL A 115 18.46 10.90 2.71
C VAL A 115 18.75 9.67 3.55
N THR A 116 19.56 9.84 4.59
CA THR A 116 19.90 8.74 5.51
C THR A 116 19.40 9.04 6.91
N VAL A 117 18.55 8.18 7.46
CA VAL A 117 18.11 8.27 8.85
C VAL A 117 19.23 7.81 9.77
N LEU A 118 19.79 8.73 10.55
CA LEU A 118 20.90 8.48 11.46
C LEU A 118 20.48 8.16 12.89
N SER A 119 19.33 8.69 13.30
CA SER A 119 18.73 8.48 14.62
C SER A 119 17.22 8.64 14.53
N TYR A 120 16.45 7.84 15.25
CA TYR A 120 15.00 7.85 15.28
C TYR A 120 14.49 7.67 16.71
N ASP A 121 13.63 8.58 17.17
CA ASP A 121 13.09 8.62 18.54
C ASP A 121 11.67 8.06 18.68
N GLU A 122 11.13 7.45 17.62
CA GLU A 122 9.77 6.88 17.54
C GLU A 122 8.63 7.91 17.76
N VAL A 123 8.95 9.19 17.81
CA VAL A 123 7.99 10.30 18.02
C VAL A 123 7.93 11.24 16.83
N ASN A 124 9.12 11.62 16.32
CA ASN A 124 9.24 12.56 15.21
C ASN A 124 9.53 11.78 13.93
N TYR A 125 8.52 11.65 13.05
CA TYR A 125 8.66 10.89 11.82
C TYR A 125 9.72 11.48 10.88
N PRO A 126 10.66 10.64 10.40
CA PRO A 126 11.75 11.10 9.53
C PRO A 126 11.28 11.72 8.22
N GLU A 127 10.18 11.22 7.61
CA GLU A 127 9.64 11.72 6.35
C GLU A 127 9.24 13.21 6.41
N ASN A 128 8.76 13.70 7.55
CA ASN A 128 8.42 15.11 7.75
C ASN A 128 9.65 16.02 7.73
N LEU A 129 10.84 15.48 8.05
CA LEU A 129 12.11 16.19 8.02
C LEU A 129 12.83 16.05 6.68
N ALA A 130 12.56 14.97 5.93
CA ALA A 130 13.28 14.61 4.72
C ALA A 130 13.15 15.69 3.65
N THR A 131 11.93 16.15 3.36
CA THR A 131 11.70 17.19 2.34
C THR A 131 12.35 18.52 2.72
N ILE A 132 12.34 18.90 4.01
CA ILE A 132 13.03 20.09 4.52
C ILE A 132 14.55 19.96 4.29
N GLY A 133 15.11 18.80 4.61
CA GLY A 133 16.53 18.51 4.41
C GLY A 133 16.95 18.54 2.95
N VAL A 134 16.12 17.96 2.08
CA VAL A 134 16.37 17.93 0.62
C VAL A 134 16.32 19.33 0.04
N SER A 135 15.31 20.12 0.39
CA SER A 135 15.22 21.53 -0.03
C SER A 135 16.43 22.34 0.42
N ALA A 136 16.84 22.19 1.69
CA ALA A 136 18.02 22.89 2.22
C ALA A 136 19.33 22.41 1.55
N ALA A 137 19.51 21.11 1.28
CA ALA A 137 20.70 20.59 0.61
C ALA A 137 20.80 21.06 -0.85
N LEU A 138 19.68 21.07 -1.59
CA LEU A 138 19.59 21.61 -2.94
C LEU A 138 19.86 23.13 -2.92
N GLY A 139 19.29 23.86 -1.96
CA GLY A 139 19.53 25.29 -1.80
C GLY A 139 21.01 25.64 -1.58
N LEU A 140 21.72 24.83 -0.78
CA LEU A 140 23.16 24.99 -0.48
C LEU A 140 24.10 24.47 -1.58
N SER A 141 23.61 23.68 -2.55
CA SER A 141 24.39 23.15 -3.64
C SER A 141 24.51 24.13 -4.82
N ASP A 142 25.40 23.84 -5.75
CA ASP A 142 25.46 24.52 -7.04
C ASP A 142 24.37 24.08 -8.03
N ILE A 143 23.53 23.13 -7.67
CA ILE A 143 22.46 22.61 -8.52
C ILE A 143 21.41 23.71 -8.76
N PRO A 144 21.02 23.99 -10.02
CA PRO A 144 19.95 24.94 -10.33
C PRO A 144 18.61 24.33 -9.84
N PHE A 145 17.97 25.06 -8.93
CA PHE A 145 16.73 24.63 -8.28
C PHE A 145 15.89 25.86 -7.90
N ALA A 146 14.62 25.87 -8.24
CA ALA A 146 13.74 27.01 -8.08
C ALA A 146 13.09 27.06 -6.72
N GLY A 147 13.58 27.90 -5.83
CA GLY A 147 12.98 28.22 -4.54
C GLY A 147 13.18 27.16 -3.46
N THR A 148 12.31 27.21 -2.44
CA THR A 148 12.28 26.27 -1.32
C THR A 148 11.00 25.44 -1.35
N VAL A 149 11.11 24.20 -0.92
CA VAL A 149 10.00 23.25 -0.83
C VAL A 149 9.94 22.63 0.56
N ALA A 150 8.75 22.32 1.03
CA ALA A 150 8.55 21.60 2.28
C ALA A 150 7.41 20.59 2.14
N GLY A 151 7.41 19.58 3.01
CA GLY A 151 6.34 18.62 3.16
C GLY A 151 5.94 18.51 4.62
N VAL A 152 4.67 18.25 4.86
CA VAL A 152 4.10 18.01 6.18
C VAL A 152 3.08 16.87 6.13
N THR A 153 2.87 16.21 7.27
CA THR A 153 1.75 15.29 7.47
C THR A 153 0.60 16.01 8.17
N VAL A 154 -0.63 15.80 7.71
CA VAL A 154 -1.85 16.32 8.31
C VAL A 154 -2.75 15.15 8.70
N GLY A 155 -3.15 15.11 9.96
CA GLY A 155 -4.21 14.24 10.48
C GLY A 155 -5.52 14.99 10.63
N TYR A 156 -6.64 14.25 10.63
CA TYR A 156 -7.96 14.78 10.99
C TYR A 156 -8.57 13.90 12.07
N ILE A 157 -8.73 14.44 13.26
CA ILE A 157 -9.07 13.68 14.46
C ILE A 157 -10.09 14.50 15.25
N ASP A 158 -11.23 13.89 15.58
CA ASP A 158 -12.31 14.54 16.34
C ASP A 158 -12.76 15.89 15.77
N GLY A 159 -12.68 16.05 14.43
CA GLY A 159 -13.09 17.29 13.75
C GLY A 159 -12.01 18.38 13.68
N GLU A 160 -10.77 18.09 14.11
CA GLU A 160 -9.65 19.03 14.09
C GLU A 160 -8.50 18.56 13.20
N TYR A 161 -7.88 19.51 12.46
CA TYR A 161 -6.68 19.24 11.67
C TYR A 161 -5.44 19.33 12.55
N ILE A 162 -4.62 18.28 12.55
CA ILE A 162 -3.41 18.17 13.36
C ILE A 162 -2.19 18.10 12.45
N LEU A 163 -1.20 18.98 12.72
CA LEU A 163 0.08 18.99 12.02
C LEU A 163 1.01 17.94 12.61
N ASN A 164 1.62 17.11 11.73
CA ASN A 164 2.59 16.07 12.09
C ASN A 164 2.10 15.22 13.30
N PRO A 165 0.94 14.56 13.15
CA PRO A 165 0.35 13.75 14.22
C PRO A 165 1.25 12.57 14.60
N THR A 166 1.08 12.06 15.83
CA THR A 166 1.75 10.83 16.28
C THR A 166 1.13 9.58 15.60
N ALA A 167 1.82 8.41 15.71
CA ALA A 167 1.31 7.15 15.20
C ALA A 167 -0.09 6.82 15.76
N GLU A 168 -0.28 6.96 17.06
CA GLU A 168 -1.57 6.73 17.74
C GLU A 168 -2.67 7.65 17.19
N GLN A 169 -2.32 8.92 16.95
CA GLN A 169 -3.24 9.88 16.37
C GLN A 169 -3.60 9.55 14.92
N LEU A 170 -2.65 9.08 14.12
CA LEU A 170 -2.91 8.64 12.73
C LEU A 170 -3.75 7.37 12.69
N GLU A 171 -3.52 6.43 13.60
CA GLU A 171 -4.28 5.18 13.65
C GLU A 171 -5.77 5.44 13.99
N ASN A 172 -6.03 6.38 14.89
CA ASN A 172 -7.39 6.73 15.32
C ASN A 172 -8.04 7.83 14.47
N GLY A 173 -7.27 8.54 13.65
CA GLY A 173 -7.73 9.63 12.80
C GLY A 173 -8.44 9.19 11.53
N ASP A 174 -9.23 10.11 10.95
CA ASP A 174 -9.95 9.88 9.71
C ASP A 174 -9.15 10.25 8.46
N ILE A 175 -8.05 11.00 8.60
CA ILE A 175 -7.16 11.35 7.50
C ILE A 175 -5.71 11.09 7.91
N HIS A 176 -4.95 10.49 6.98
CA HIS A 176 -3.49 10.49 6.95
C HIS A 176 -3.07 11.10 5.61
N LEU A 177 -2.72 12.37 5.62
CA LEU A 177 -2.38 13.16 4.45
C LEU A 177 -0.92 13.60 4.49
N SER A 178 -0.15 13.25 3.46
CA SER A 178 1.13 13.88 3.15
C SER A 178 0.92 14.94 2.08
N VAL A 179 1.29 16.18 2.36
CA VAL A 179 1.21 17.29 1.43
C VAL A 179 2.55 17.99 1.34
N ALA A 180 2.98 18.33 0.13
CA ALA A 180 4.19 19.09 -0.12
C ALA A 180 3.96 20.19 -1.16
N GLY A 181 4.79 21.22 -1.10
CA GLY A 181 4.67 22.36 -1.99
C GLY A 181 5.70 23.43 -1.72
N THR A 182 5.57 24.52 -2.48
CA THR A 182 6.32 25.78 -2.32
C THR A 182 5.51 26.79 -1.51
N LYS A 183 5.99 27.99 -1.38
CA LYS A 183 5.21 29.11 -0.80
C LYS A 183 3.96 29.43 -1.60
N GLU A 184 4.07 29.29 -2.91
CA GLU A 184 3.06 29.73 -3.87
C GLU A 184 1.95 28.70 -4.03
N ALA A 185 2.31 27.39 -4.04
CA ALA A 185 1.35 26.36 -4.41
C ALA A 185 1.69 24.96 -3.87
N VAL A 186 0.66 24.11 -3.81
CA VAL A 186 0.78 22.68 -3.56
C VAL A 186 1.32 21.99 -4.82
N THR A 187 2.31 21.13 -4.66
CA THR A 187 2.94 20.37 -5.76
C THR A 187 2.74 18.86 -5.65
N MET A 188 2.43 18.35 -4.46
CA MET A 188 2.17 16.92 -4.24
C MET A 188 1.18 16.71 -3.12
N VAL A 189 0.27 15.75 -3.31
CA VAL A 189 -0.66 15.27 -2.30
C VAL A 189 -0.69 13.76 -2.33
N GLU A 190 -0.69 13.12 -1.17
CA GLU A 190 -0.96 11.70 -1.02
C GLU A 190 -1.68 11.43 0.31
N ALA A 191 -2.87 10.84 0.24
CA ALA A 191 -3.65 10.57 1.46
C ALA A 191 -4.37 9.23 1.43
N GLY A 192 -4.57 8.70 2.64
CA GLY A 192 -5.60 7.72 2.95
C GLY A 192 -6.63 8.33 3.89
N ALA A 193 -7.89 7.96 3.76
CA ALA A 193 -8.95 8.54 4.57
C ALA A 193 -10.10 7.56 4.83
N ARG A 194 -10.80 7.77 5.94
CA ARG A 194 -11.97 6.98 6.36
C ARG A 194 -13.26 7.63 5.83
N GLU A 195 -13.41 7.63 4.48
CA GLU A 195 -14.61 8.15 3.80
C GLU A 195 -14.94 9.60 4.17
N VAL A 196 -13.94 10.47 4.14
CA VAL A 196 -14.16 11.91 4.38
C VAL A 196 -14.69 12.59 3.12
N SER A 197 -15.43 13.69 3.30
CA SER A 197 -15.95 14.49 2.17
C SER A 197 -14.82 15.19 1.41
N GLU A 198 -15.07 15.53 0.16
CA GLU A 198 -14.18 16.31 -0.69
C GLU A 198 -13.81 17.66 -0.07
N GLU A 199 -14.75 18.29 0.64
CA GLU A 199 -14.52 19.56 1.33
C GLU A 199 -13.55 19.40 2.51
N VAL A 200 -13.74 18.39 3.35
CA VAL A 200 -12.83 18.08 4.49
C VAL A 200 -11.43 17.78 3.98
N MET A 201 -11.29 17.02 2.90
CA MET A 201 -10.00 16.72 2.29
C MET A 201 -9.33 17.98 1.73
N LEU A 202 -10.09 18.83 1.03
CA LEU A 202 -9.58 20.10 0.50
C LEU A 202 -9.06 21.02 1.62
N GLU A 203 -9.82 21.17 2.71
CA GLU A 203 -9.39 21.98 3.86
C GLU A 203 -8.15 21.38 4.54
N ALA A 204 -8.02 20.05 4.62
CA ALA A 204 -6.81 19.39 5.13
C ALA A 204 -5.57 19.75 4.27
N ILE A 205 -5.71 19.72 2.94
CA ILE A 205 -4.64 20.11 2.01
C ILE A 205 -4.26 21.58 2.23
N MET A 206 -5.24 22.47 2.31
CA MET A 206 -5.00 23.90 2.50
C MET A 206 -4.37 24.20 3.88
N PHE A 207 -4.81 23.51 4.93
CA PHE A 207 -4.17 23.60 6.25
C PHE A 207 -2.69 23.23 6.20
N GLY A 208 -2.36 22.13 5.51
CA GLY A 208 -0.97 21.71 5.30
C GLY A 208 -0.18 22.73 4.52
N HIS A 209 -0.75 23.31 3.46
CA HIS A 209 -0.08 24.32 2.65
C HIS A 209 0.25 25.58 3.43
N GLU A 210 -0.61 26.06 4.33
CA GLU A 210 -0.27 27.19 5.22
C GLU A 210 0.97 26.88 6.09
N LYS A 211 1.12 25.66 6.56
CA LYS A 211 2.31 25.24 7.32
C LYS A 211 3.56 25.09 6.44
N ILE A 212 3.40 24.67 5.23
CA ILE A 212 4.49 24.64 4.22
C ILE A 212 5.04 26.05 3.96
N LYS A 213 4.18 27.06 3.83
CA LYS A 213 4.61 28.47 3.67
C LYS A 213 5.48 28.93 4.83
N GLU A 214 5.10 28.59 6.08
CA GLU A 214 5.88 28.91 7.27
C GLU A 214 7.28 28.27 7.20
N ILE A 215 7.37 26.98 6.86
CA ILE A 215 8.64 26.23 6.76
C ILE A 215 9.52 26.78 5.65
N CYS A 216 8.96 27.04 4.46
CA CYS A 216 9.71 27.63 3.34
C CYS A 216 10.29 29.01 3.70
N ALA A 217 9.53 29.85 4.41
CA ALA A 217 10.02 31.14 4.88
C ALA A 217 11.21 31.01 5.86
N GLU A 218 11.22 29.98 6.72
CA GLU A 218 12.35 29.72 7.60
C GLU A 218 13.56 29.14 6.85
N GLN A 219 13.33 28.31 5.84
CA GLN A 219 14.40 27.81 4.97
C GLN A 219 15.06 28.96 4.16
N ASP A 220 14.29 29.93 3.65
CA ASP A 220 14.85 31.10 2.97
C ASP A 220 15.75 31.93 3.90
N LYS A 221 15.35 32.12 5.16
CA LYS A 221 16.19 32.80 6.17
C LYS A 221 17.49 32.02 6.44
N PHE A 222 17.43 30.68 6.43
CA PHE A 222 18.60 29.84 6.57
C PHE A 222 19.53 30.02 5.34
N LEU A 223 19.00 29.86 4.14
CA LEU A 223 19.75 29.91 2.90
C LEU A 223 20.35 31.31 2.63
N SER A 224 19.68 32.40 3.03
CA SER A 224 20.18 33.77 2.88
C SER A 224 21.50 34.07 3.63
N GLN A 225 21.93 33.15 4.53
CA GLN A 225 23.22 33.26 5.23
C GLN A 225 24.41 32.78 4.41
N PHE A 226 24.16 32.26 3.20
CA PHE A 226 25.17 31.67 2.33
C PHE A 226 25.14 32.35 0.97
N GLU A 227 26.33 32.58 0.41
CA GLU A 227 26.50 33.00 -0.98
C GLU A 227 26.73 31.72 -1.80
N ILE A 228 25.76 31.32 -2.60
CA ILE A 228 25.80 30.11 -3.42
C ILE A 228 25.71 30.51 -4.89
N GLU A 229 26.74 30.16 -5.63
CA GLU A 229 26.78 30.33 -7.09
C GLU A 229 26.15 29.08 -7.72
N LYS A 230 25.06 29.25 -8.48
CA LYS A 230 24.38 28.15 -9.16
C LYS A 230 25.06 27.85 -10.48
N TYR A 231 25.09 26.56 -10.83
CA TYR A 231 25.61 26.08 -12.09
C TYR A 231 24.79 26.65 -13.25
N GLU A 232 25.47 27.35 -14.13
CA GLU A 232 24.89 27.84 -15.37
C GLU A 232 24.99 26.76 -16.44
N PHE A 233 23.92 26.53 -17.17
CA PHE A 233 23.85 25.60 -18.28
C PHE A 233 23.22 26.30 -19.49
N GLU A 234 23.64 25.90 -20.66
CA GLU A 234 23.10 26.46 -21.92
C GLU A 234 21.82 25.66 -22.24
N LYS A 235 20.69 26.35 -22.37
CA LYS A 235 19.47 25.76 -22.93
C LYS A 235 19.67 25.72 -24.45
N ALA A 236 19.56 24.53 -25.06
CA ALA A 236 19.63 24.41 -26.51
C ALA A 236 18.49 25.24 -27.14
N GLU A 237 18.86 26.23 -27.97
CA GLU A 237 17.89 26.93 -28.80
C GLU A 237 17.56 26.08 -30.01
N VAL A 238 16.27 25.97 -30.32
CA VAL A 238 15.81 25.23 -31.50
C VAL A 238 16.20 26.00 -32.77
N ASP A 239 16.75 25.30 -33.76
CA ASP A 239 17.06 25.91 -35.06
C ASP A 239 15.79 26.48 -35.71
N VAL A 240 15.84 27.71 -36.13
CA VAL A 240 14.72 28.42 -36.76
C VAL A 240 14.22 27.69 -38.01
N GLU A 241 15.12 27.04 -38.76
CA GLU A 241 14.74 26.28 -39.96
C GLU A 241 13.96 24.99 -39.63
N ILE A 242 14.35 24.28 -38.57
CA ILE A 242 13.59 23.14 -38.04
C ILE A 242 12.18 23.60 -37.65
N LYS A 243 12.12 24.69 -36.92
CA LYS A 243 10.86 25.26 -36.45
C LYS A 243 9.91 25.62 -37.59
N GLU A 244 10.37 26.43 -38.55
CA GLU A 244 9.58 26.84 -39.70
C GLU A 244 9.12 25.64 -40.55
N TYR A 245 10.00 24.64 -40.70
CA TYR A 245 9.68 23.44 -41.42
C TYR A 245 8.57 22.64 -40.71
N LEU A 246 8.71 22.30 -39.44
CA LEU A 246 7.75 21.48 -38.68
C LEU A 246 6.42 22.24 -38.47
N ASP A 247 6.43 23.52 -38.22
CA ASP A 247 5.20 24.34 -38.11
C ASP A 247 4.33 24.26 -39.40
N SER A 248 4.94 24.03 -40.55
CA SER A 248 4.18 23.86 -41.81
C SER A 248 3.39 22.58 -41.89
N TYR A 249 3.68 21.57 -41.04
CA TYR A 249 3.03 20.28 -40.97
C TYR A 249 2.11 20.13 -39.72
N GLU A 250 1.77 21.23 -39.05
CA GLU A 250 0.92 21.23 -37.85
C GLU A 250 -0.41 20.49 -38.06
N LYS A 251 -1.01 20.59 -39.27
CA LYS A 251 -2.28 19.92 -39.59
C LYS A 251 -2.14 18.41 -39.73
N GLU A 252 -1.11 17.96 -40.43
CA GLU A 252 -0.82 16.53 -40.60
C GLU A 252 -0.53 15.86 -39.24
N LEU A 253 0.16 16.57 -38.35
CA LEU A 253 0.41 16.10 -36.99
C LEU A 253 -0.89 16.09 -36.15
N GLU A 254 -1.74 17.10 -36.27
CA GLU A 254 -3.06 17.09 -35.64
C GLU A 254 -3.90 15.87 -36.11
N GLU A 255 -3.90 15.56 -37.41
CA GLU A 255 -4.58 14.37 -37.95
C GLU A 255 -4.01 13.07 -37.38
N ALA A 256 -2.68 12.93 -37.26
CA ALA A 256 -2.04 11.77 -36.66
C ALA A 256 -2.40 11.60 -35.17
N ILE A 257 -2.39 12.69 -34.40
CA ILE A 257 -2.78 12.71 -32.99
C ILE A 257 -4.26 12.29 -32.79
N MET A 258 -5.12 12.58 -33.75
CA MET A 258 -6.55 12.22 -33.70
C MET A 258 -6.86 10.82 -34.21
N THR A 259 -5.85 10.02 -34.56
CA THR A 259 -6.04 8.62 -34.97
C THR A 259 -6.68 7.81 -33.83
N PRO A 260 -7.78 7.06 -34.09
CA PRO A 260 -8.39 6.19 -33.10
C PRO A 260 -7.46 5.03 -32.70
N GLY A 261 -7.54 4.60 -31.44
CA GLY A 261 -6.72 3.52 -30.89
C GLY A 261 -5.35 4.00 -30.42
N LYS A 262 -4.83 3.37 -29.36
CA LYS A 262 -3.54 3.77 -28.76
C LYS A 262 -2.38 3.45 -29.68
N LEU A 263 -2.26 2.17 -30.11
CA LEU A 263 -1.11 1.71 -30.89
C LEU A 263 -1.08 2.35 -32.27
N GLU A 264 -2.23 2.42 -32.94
CA GLU A 264 -2.40 3.05 -34.25
C GLU A 264 -2.06 4.54 -34.22
N LYS A 265 -2.43 5.25 -33.14
CA LYS A 265 -2.09 6.66 -32.93
C LYS A 265 -0.58 6.87 -32.79
N TYR A 266 0.07 6.12 -31.90
CA TYR A 266 1.53 6.25 -31.73
C TYR A 266 2.27 5.86 -33.01
N GLU A 267 1.83 4.81 -33.69
CA GLU A 267 2.40 4.44 -34.99
C GLU A 267 2.23 5.55 -36.04
N ALA A 268 1.07 6.23 -36.08
CA ALA A 268 0.83 7.35 -36.99
C ALA A 268 1.75 8.55 -36.68
N ILE A 269 1.91 8.89 -35.38
CA ILE A 269 2.80 9.98 -34.93
C ILE A 269 4.24 9.65 -35.26
N ASP A 270 4.73 8.44 -34.91
CA ASP A 270 6.10 8.00 -35.15
C ASP A 270 6.43 7.91 -36.67
N ASN A 271 5.55 7.37 -37.48
CA ASN A 271 5.73 7.28 -38.93
C ASN A 271 5.78 8.66 -39.56
N LEU A 272 4.99 9.62 -39.09
CA LEU A 272 5.04 11.00 -39.56
C LEU A 272 6.37 11.67 -39.16
N GLU A 273 6.83 11.50 -37.92
CA GLU A 273 8.13 12.00 -37.47
C GLU A 273 9.26 11.50 -38.37
N ILE A 274 9.35 10.19 -38.58
CA ILE A 274 10.38 9.56 -39.43
C ILE A 274 10.34 10.12 -40.84
N LYS A 275 9.16 10.19 -41.45
CA LYS A 275 8.98 10.72 -42.81
C LYS A 275 9.44 12.18 -42.90
N LEU A 276 8.98 13.03 -41.95
CA LEU A 276 9.32 14.44 -41.97
C LEU A 276 10.83 14.69 -41.73
N TYR A 277 11.46 13.88 -40.90
CA TYR A 277 12.90 13.95 -40.67
C TYR A 277 13.68 13.53 -41.93
N GLU A 278 13.31 12.47 -42.61
CA GLU A 278 13.93 12.04 -43.89
C GLU A 278 13.76 13.11 -44.98
N ASP A 279 12.56 13.69 -45.12
CA ASP A 279 12.28 14.77 -46.06
C ASP A 279 13.09 16.04 -45.76
N PHE A 280 13.28 16.38 -44.48
CA PHE A 280 14.07 17.48 -44.02
C PHE A 280 15.58 17.29 -44.33
N LEU A 281 16.11 16.08 -44.10
CA LEU A 281 17.46 15.72 -44.46
C LEU A 281 17.73 15.89 -45.98
N ASN A 282 16.82 15.34 -46.79
CA ASN A 282 16.88 15.45 -48.24
C ASN A 282 16.88 16.92 -48.71
N LYS A 283 16.13 17.80 -48.05
CA LYS A 283 16.10 19.23 -48.31
C LYS A 283 17.46 19.85 -48.00
N LEU A 284 18.05 19.60 -46.80
CA LEU A 284 19.35 20.11 -46.40
C LEU A 284 20.46 19.67 -47.34
N GLU A 285 20.47 18.39 -47.77
CA GLU A 285 21.41 17.81 -48.74
C GLU A 285 21.28 18.52 -50.12
N SER A 286 20.04 18.78 -50.57
CA SER A 286 19.79 19.47 -51.84
C SER A 286 20.24 20.92 -51.82
N GLU A 287 20.28 21.56 -50.64
CA GLU A 287 20.76 22.94 -50.40
C GLU A 287 22.24 23.00 -50.06
N GLU A 288 22.96 21.85 -50.08
CA GLU A 288 24.39 21.70 -49.72
C GLU A 288 24.72 22.26 -48.32
N LYS A 289 23.77 22.13 -47.37
CA LYS A 289 23.95 22.58 -45.98
C LYS A 289 24.68 21.55 -45.15
N GLU A 290 25.44 22.00 -44.17
CA GLU A 290 26.11 21.14 -43.20
C GLU A 290 25.07 20.52 -42.21
N ILE A 291 25.13 19.22 -41.99
CA ILE A 291 24.28 18.51 -41.07
C ILE A 291 24.97 18.43 -39.70
N SER A 292 24.39 19.08 -38.71
CA SER A 292 24.86 19.02 -37.31
C SER A 292 24.71 17.62 -36.71
N GLU A 293 25.66 17.24 -35.84
CA GLU A 293 25.55 15.99 -35.06
C GLU A 293 24.34 15.99 -34.10
N THR A 294 23.80 17.17 -33.76
CA THR A 294 22.63 17.33 -32.84
C THR A 294 21.32 17.48 -33.59
N LEU A 295 21.31 17.53 -34.92
CA LEU A 295 20.12 17.80 -35.73
C LEU A 295 18.96 16.86 -35.44
N GLU A 296 19.20 15.56 -35.40
CA GLU A 296 18.14 14.57 -35.13
C GLU A 296 17.49 14.85 -33.78
N LYS A 297 18.29 15.11 -32.76
CA LYS A 297 17.78 15.38 -31.39
C LYS A 297 16.99 16.69 -31.34
N GLU A 298 17.47 17.74 -31.99
CA GLU A 298 16.78 19.04 -32.05
C GLU A 298 15.44 18.92 -32.78
N PHE A 299 15.43 18.19 -33.90
CA PHE A 299 14.23 17.91 -34.70
C PHE A 299 13.18 17.16 -33.87
N LYS A 300 13.55 16.03 -33.21
CA LYS A 300 12.66 15.23 -32.36
C LYS A 300 12.12 16.03 -31.16
N ASN A 301 12.95 16.82 -30.54
CA ASN A 301 12.52 17.66 -29.41
C ASN A 301 11.45 18.66 -29.86
N TYR A 302 11.67 19.35 -30.97
CA TYR A 302 10.71 20.34 -31.47
C TYR A 302 9.43 19.66 -32.00
N TYR A 303 9.54 18.50 -32.62
CA TYR A 303 8.38 17.70 -33.04
C TYR A 303 7.50 17.34 -31.84
N HIS A 304 8.10 16.91 -30.74
CA HIS A 304 7.37 16.63 -29.49
C HIS A 304 6.79 17.90 -28.84
N ASP A 305 7.50 19.03 -28.90
CA ASP A 305 6.96 20.32 -28.41
C ASP A 305 5.74 20.76 -29.24
N LEU A 306 5.76 20.53 -30.55
CA LEU A 306 4.65 20.79 -31.45
C LEU A 306 3.45 19.89 -31.15
N GLU A 307 3.71 18.57 -30.94
CA GLU A 307 2.69 17.61 -30.48
C GLU A 307 2.04 18.09 -29.19
N LYS A 308 2.84 18.46 -28.20
CA LYS A 308 2.37 18.98 -26.91
C LYS A 308 1.52 20.24 -27.10
N LYS A 309 1.95 21.17 -27.92
CA LYS A 309 1.19 22.40 -28.25
C LYS A 309 -0.18 22.05 -28.84
N ILE A 310 -0.23 21.19 -29.86
CA ILE A 310 -1.47 20.81 -30.55
C ILE A 310 -2.48 20.17 -29.57
N VAL A 311 -2.03 19.20 -28.78
CA VAL A 311 -2.90 18.52 -27.80
C VAL A 311 -3.44 19.50 -26.76
N ARG A 312 -2.59 20.38 -26.22
CA ARG A 312 -2.98 21.37 -25.21
C ARG A 312 -3.95 22.40 -25.77
N GLU A 313 -3.73 22.90 -26.98
CA GLU A 313 -4.63 23.84 -27.65
C GLU A 313 -5.99 23.21 -27.98
N ALA A 314 -6.01 21.94 -28.41
CA ALA A 314 -7.25 21.22 -28.67
C ALA A 314 -8.08 21.09 -27.37
N ILE A 315 -7.48 20.76 -26.25
CA ILE A 315 -8.14 20.65 -24.95
C ILE A 315 -8.60 22.00 -24.41
N LEU A 316 -7.73 23.03 -24.44
CA LEU A 316 -8.03 24.33 -23.85
C LEU A 316 -9.06 25.14 -24.63
N TYR A 317 -8.89 25.21 -25.95
CA TYR A 317 -9.65 26.16 -26.79
C TYR A 317 -10.73 25.48 -27.63
N LYS A 318 -10.45 24.29 -28.19
CA LYS A 318 -11.40 23.54 -28.99
C LYS A 318 -12.32 22.65 -28.14
N LYS A 319 -11.98 22.41 -26.84
CA LYS A 319 -12.67 21.54 -25.89
C LYS A 319 -12.80 20.09 -26.39
N TYR A 320 -11.78 19.63 -27.07
CA TYR A 320 -11.72 18.35 -27.75
C TYR A 320 -10.49 17.56 -27.31
N ARG A 321 -10.65 16.28 -27.04
CA ARG A 321 -9.59 15.38 -26.56
C ARG A 321 -9.02 14.54 -27.71
N PRO A 322 -7.78 14.05 -27.61
CA PRO A 322 -7.13 13.26 -28.66
C PRO A 322 -7.88 11.99 -29.07
N ASP A 323 -8.75 11.46 -28.24
CA ASP A 323 -9.59 10.29 -28.52
C ASP A 323 -11.04 10.64 -28.91
N GLY A 324 -11.34 11.89 -29.07
CA GLY A 324 -12.66 12.40 -29.49
C GLY A 324 -13.67 12.60 -28.36
N ARG A 325 -13.32 12.27 -27.10
CA ARG A 325 -14.20 12.47 -25.95
C ARG A 325 -14.35 13.96 -25.58
N GLU A 326 -15.47 14.28 -24.93
CA GLU A 326 -15.62 15.54 -24.20
C GLU A 326 -14.77 15.54 -22.92
N THR A 327 -14.53 16.74 -22.36
CA THR A 327 -13.63 16.92 -21.21
C THR A 327 -14.02 16.14 -19.95
N LYS A 328 -15.33 15.85 -19.78
CA LYS A 328 -15.88 15.09 -18.64
C LYS A 328 -16.27 13.66 -18.98
N GLU A 329 -16.13 13.26 -20.22
CA GLU A 329 -16.56 11.94 -20.67
C GLU A 329 -15.58 10.85 -20.19
N ILE A 330 -16.16 9.77 -19.68
CA ILE A 330 -15.43 8.59 -19.18
C ILE A 330 -15.41 7.53 -20.29
N ARG A 331 -14.29 6.84 -20.45
CA ARG A 331 -14.14 5.73 -21.39
C ARG A 331 -15.17 4.61 -21.10
N PRO A 332 -15.54 3.81 -22.11
CA PRO A 332 -16.42 2.65 -21.91
C PRO A 332 -15.88 1.72 -20.82
N ILE A 333 -16.78 1.24 -19.96
CA ILE A 333 -16.43 0.33 -18.86
C ILE A 333 -17.07 -1.02 -19.11
N ASP A 334 -16.27 -2.07 -18.96
CA ASP A 334 -16.70 -3.46 -18.93
C ASP A 334 -16.19 -4.14 -17.66
N VAL A 335 -17.03 -4.99 -17.04
CA VAL A 335 -16.76 -5.61 -15.75
C VAL A 335 -17.17 -7.07 -15.79
N GLU A 336 -16.23 -7.94 -15.46
CA GLU A 336 -16.49 -9.37 -15.27
C GLU A 336 -15.99 -9.81 -13.88
N ILE A 337 -16.73 -10.72 -13.23
CA ILE A 337 -16.30 -11.39 -12.00
C ILE A 337 -16.20 -12.88 -12.24
N ASP A 338 -15.46 -13.60 -11.35
CA ASP A 338 -15.22 -15.04 -11.45
C ASP A 338 -14.53 -15.48 -12.76
N THR A 339 -13.71 -14.60 -13.31
CA THR A 339 -12.97 -14.87 -14.54
C THR A 339 -12.00 -16.04 -14.43
N LEU A 340 -11.56 -16.36 -13.21
CA LEU A 340 -10.64 -17.47 -12.94
C LEU A 340 -11.33 -18.55 -12.10
N PRO A 341 -11.26 -19.84 -12.48
CA PRO A 341 -12.04 -20.91 -11.86
C PRO A 341 -11.51 -21.40 -10.49
N VAL A 342 -10.23 -21.16 -10.17
CA VAL A 342 -9.57 -21.72 -8.98
C VAL A 342 -9.34 -20.71 -7.86
N PRO A 343 -8.96 -19.45 -8.12
CA PRO A 343 -8.80 -18.43 -7.08
C PRO A 343 -10.05 -18.19 -6.25
N HIS A 344 -9.86 -17.60 -5.09
CA HIS A 344 -10.97 -17.40 -4.13
C HIS A 344 -11.93 -16.27 -4.55
N GLY A 345 -11.45 -15.32 -5.35
CA GLY A 345 -12.23 -14.30 -6.03
C GLY A 345 -11.39 -13.70 -7.15
N SER A 346 -12.03 -13.31 -8.24
CA SER A 346 -11.37 -12.63 -9.35
C SER A 346 -12.32 -11.67 -10.05
N ALA A 347 -11.76 -10.58 -10.59
CA ALA A 347 -12.48 -9.64 -11.40
C ALA A 347 -11.58 -9.14 -12.54
N LEU A 348 -12.17 -8.96 -13.70
CA LEU A 348 -11.57 -8.26 -14.83
C LEU A 348 -12.30 -6.93 -14.98
N PHE A 349 -11.57 -5.85 -14.76
CA PHE A 349 -12.08 -4.50 -14.93
C PHE A 349 -11.41 -3.84 -16.12
N THR A 350 -12.21 -3.41 -17.07
CA THR A 350 -11.75 -2.76 -18.30
C THR A 350 -12.35 -1.36 -18.39
N ARG A 351 -11.53 -0.35 -18.69
CA ARG A 351 -11.92 1.02 -18.95
C ARG A 351 -11.22 1.51 -20.22
N GLY A 352 -11.92 1.46 -21.35
CA GLY A 352 -11.32 1.64 -22.67
C GLY A 352 -10.16 0.68 -22.87
N GLU A 353 -8.99 1.20 -23.16
CA GLU A 353 -7.75 0.47 -23.36
C GLU A 353 -6.90 0.36 -22.06
N THR A 354 -7.55 0.23 -20.92
CA THR A 354 -6.89 -0.05 -19.62
C THR A 354 -7.62 -1.18 -18.92
N GLN A 355 -6.92 -2.28 -18.67
CA GLN A 355 -7.50 -3.49 -18.13
C GLN A 355 -6.67 -4.03 -16.96
N ALA A 356 -7.35 -4.40 -15.87
CA ALA A 356 -6.78 -5.01 -14.69
C ALA A 356 -7.50 -6.31 -14.35
N LEU A 357 -6.78 -7.42 -14.32
CA LEU A 357 -7.21 -8.69 -13.77
C LEU A 357 -6.79 -8.72 -12.30
N VAL A 358 -7.76 -8.62 -11.39
CA VAL A 358 -7.49 -8.60 -9.95
C VAL A 358 -7.97 -9.88 -9.29
N VAL A 359 -7.09 -10.47 -8.49
CA VAL A 359 -7.29 -11.79 -7.87
C VAL A 359 -7.19 -11.67 -6.36
N ALA A 360 -8.20 -12.17 -5.66
CA ALA A 360 -8.25 -12.25 -4.21
C ALA A 360 -7.89 -13.65 -3.72
N THR A 361 -7.01 -13.72 -2.72
CA THR A 361 -6.64 -14.94 -1.99
C THR A 361 -6.87 -14.73 -0.51
N LEU A 362 -7.56 -15.67 0.12
CA LEU A 362 -7.85 -15.70 1.55
C LEU A 362 -6.92 -16.70 2.23
N GLY A 363 -6.30 -16.29 3.30
CA GLY A 363 -5.33 -17.09 4.07
C GLY A 363 -5.59 -17.03 5.56
N SER A 364 -4.74 -17.73 6.32
CA SER A 364 -4.71 -17.75 7.77
C SER A 364 -3.83 -16.64 8.35
N LYS A 365 -3.74 -16.54 9.67
CA LYS A 365 -2.80 -15.66 10.37
C LYS A 365 -1.33 -15.95 10.02
N ALA A 366 -0.99 -17.20 9.69
CA ALA A 366 0.35 -17.58 9.27
C ALA A 366 0.76 -16.95 7.91
N ASP A 367 -0.21 -16.51 7.11
CA ASP A 367 0.00 -15.89 5.81
C ASP A 367 0.11 -14.36 5.87
N GLU A 368 0.06 -13.76 7.08
CA GLU A 368 0.27 -12.33 7.27
C GLU A 368 1.63 -11.89 6.77
N GLN A 369 1.67 -10.74 6.09
CA GLN A 369 2.93 -10.16 5.66
C GLN A 369 3.67 -9.54 6.85
N ILE A 370 4.87 -10.03 7.13
CA ILE A 370 5.76 -9.45 8.14
C ILE A 370 6.45 -8.22 7.54
N VAL A 371 6.36 -7.09 8.23
CA VAL A 371 7.09 -5.86 7.91
C VAL A 371 8.12 -5.62 9.01
N ASP A 372 9.40 -5.74 8.64
CA ASP A 372 10.55 -5.52 9.53
C ASP A 372 11.31 -4.26 9.07
N GLY A 373 11.50 -3.31 9.96
CA GLY A 373 12.13 -2.02 9.67
C GLY A 373 12.72 -1.37 10.92
N MET A 374 12.95 -0.06 10.86
CA MET A 374 13.40 0.72 12.03
C MET A 374 12.40 0.65 13.19
N GLU A 375 11.12 0.64 12.85
CA GLU A 375 10.02 0.50 13.81
C GLU A 375 9.90 -0.94 14.32
N SER A 376 8.97 -1.16 15.24
CA SER A 376 8.66 -2.52 15.70
C SER A 376 8.14 -3.38 14.55
N GLU A 377 8.47 -4.67 14.55
CA GLU A 377 7.91 -5.62 13.59
C GLU A 377 6.38 -5.53 13.61
N THR A 378 5.81 -5.30 12.46
CA THR A 378 4.36 -5.27 12.26
C THR A 378 3.90 -6.34 11.29
N ARG A 379 2.60 -6.66 11.32
CA ARG A 379 2.01 -7.66 10.44
C ARG A 379 0.82 -7.06 9.70
N LYS A 380 0.82 -7.25 8.38
CA LYS A 380 -0.28 -6.82 7.53
C LYS A 380 -1.20 -7.99 7.24
N LYS A 381 -2.49 -7.85 7.56
CA LYS A 381 -3.56 -8.81 7.25
C LYS A 381 -4.19 -8.57 5.89
N PHE A 382 -4.11 -7.35 5.40
CA PHE A 382 -4.52 -6.97 4.06
C PHE A 382 -3.35 -6.32 3.34
N PHE A 383 -3.04 -6.81 2.13
CA PHE A 383 -2.00 -6.26 1.27
C PHE A 383 -2.31 -6.49 -0.21
N LEU A 384 -1.83 -5.58 -1.05
CA LEU A 384 -2.05 -5.60 -2.49
C LEU A 384 -0.73 -5.53 -3.25
N HIS A 385 -0.52 -6.50 -4.14
CA HIS A 385 0.60 -6.52 -5.07
C HIS A 385 0.13 -6.14 -6.48
N TYR A 386 0.87 -5.25 -7.11
CA TYR A 386 0.58 -4.72 -8.43
C TYR A 386 1.70 -5.10 -9.40
N ASN A 387 1.33 -5.66 -10.54
CA ASN A 387 2.25 -6.09 -11.59
C ASN A 387 1.93 -5.37 -12.90
N PHE A 388 2.99 -4.83 -13.53
CA PHE A 388 2.90 -4.10 -14.79
C PHE A 388 3.87 -4.69 -15.82
N PRO A 389 3.51 -5.80 -16.49
CA PRO A 389 4.37 -6.46 -17.47
C PRO A 389 4.48 -5.63 -18.75
N PRO A 390 5.61 -5.73 -19.49
CA PRO A 390 5.83 -4.95 -20.71
C PRO A 390 4.74 -5.11 -21.77
N TYR A 391 4.16 -6.30 -21.90
CA TYR A 391 3.09 -6.56 -22.87
C TYR A 391 1.82 -5.70 -22.64
N SER A 392 1.62 -5.18 -21.43
CA SER A 392 0.47 -4.32 -21.11
C SER A 392 0.48 -2.99 -21.87
N VAL A 393 1.60 -2.60 -22.41
CA VAL A 393 1.76 -1.41 -23.27
C VAL A 393 2.23 -1.78 -24.69
N GLY A 394 2.22 -3.09 -25.05
CA GLY A 394 2.62 -3.57 -26.37
C GLY A 394 4.12 -3.71 -26.56
N GLU A 395 4.91 -3.66 -25.49
CA GLU A 395 6.37 -3.75 -25.57
C GLU A 395 6.90 -5.14 -25.31
N ALA A 396 8.02 -5.48 -25.95
CA ALA A 396 8.83 -6.64 -25.62
C ALA A 396 9.88 -6.26 -24.58
N GLY A 397 9.90 -6.95 -23.42
CA GLY A 397 10.82 -6.63 -22.35
C GLY A 397 11.07 -7.79 -21.40
N PHE A 398 12.07 -7.64 -20.54
CA PHE A 398 12.37 -8.64 -19.51
C PHE A 398 11.46 -8.45 -18.29
N MET A 399 10.95 -9.57 -17.78
CA MET A 399 10.26 -9.58 -16.48
C MET A 399 11.29 -9.30 -15.37
N ARG A 400 11.03 -8.26 -14.59
CA ARG A 400 11.87 -7.83 -13.48
C ARG A 400 11.07 -7.84 -12.17
N ALA A 401 11.77 -7.74 -11.04
CA ALA A 401 11.10 -7.45 -9.78
C ALA A 401 10.37 -6.09 -9.87
N PRO A 402 9.27 -5.91 -9.11
CA PRO A 402 8.52 -4.65 -9.11
C PRO A 402 9.42 -3.44 -8.87
N GLY A 403 9.30 -2.45 -9.75
CA GLY A 403 10.02 -1.19 -9.64
C GLY A 403 9.32 -0.18 -8.72
N ARG A 404 9.90 1.02 -8.61
CA ARG A 404 9.34 2.08 -7.74
C ARG A 404 7.91 2.48 -8.13
N ARG A 405 7.58 2.45 -9.44
CA ARG A 405 6.24 2.80 -9.93
C ARG A 405 5.20 1.75 -9.54
N GLU A 406 5.52 0.47 -9.71
CA GLU A 406 4.64 -0.63 -9.34
C GLU A 406 4.36 -0.65 -7.82
N LEU A 407 5.39 -0.45 -7.00
CA LEU A 407 5.21 -0.35 -5.54
C LEU A 407 4.30 0.83 -5.17
N GLY A 408 4.46 1.99 -5.82
CA GLY A 408 3.60 3.15 -5.60
C GLY A 408 2.14 2.93 -6.01
N HIS A 409 1.90 2.29 -7.17
CA HIS A 409 0.55 1.97 -7.65
C HIS A 409 -0.13 0.93 -6.76
N GLY A 410 0.61 -0.10 -6.33
CA GLY A 410 0.12 -1.11 -5.38
C GLY A 410 -0.28 -0.49 -4.05
N ASN A 411 0.58 0.37 -3.49
CA ASN A 411 0.31 1.06 -2.23
C ASN A 411 -0.92 1.99 -2.30
N LEU A 412 -1.12 2.70 -3.41
CA LEU A 412 -2.31 3.52 -3.62
C LEU A 412 -3.58 2.67 -3.62
N ALA A 413 -3.57 1.53 -4.31
CA ALA A 413 -4.72 0.63 -4.36
C ALA A 413 -4.97 -0.06 -3.01
N GLU A 414 -3.91 -0.51 -2.31
CA GLU A 414 -4.00 -1.06 -0.95
C GLU A 414 -4.64 -0.04 0.01
N ARG A 415 -4.14 1.20 0.00
CA ARG A 415 -4.62 2.30 0.83
C ARG A 415 -6.08 2.62 0.57
N ALA A 416 -6.49 2.66 -0.71
CA ALA A 416 -7.86 2.95 -1.09
C ALA A 416 -8.87 1.92 -0.58
N LEU A 417 -8.47 0.64 -0.55
CA LEU A 417 -9.33 -0.47 -0.14
C LEU A 417 -9.26 -0.77 1.38
N LYS A 418 -8.16 -0.40 2.05
CA LYS A 418 -7.93 -0.70 3.47
C LYS A 418 -9.08 -0.23 4.37
N TYR A 419 -9.64 0.94 4.11
CA TYR A 419 -10.65 1.56 5.00
C TYR A 419 -12.06 0.98 4.87
N VAL A 420 -12.29 0.13 3.87
CA VAL A 420 -13.54 -0.61 3.70
C VAL A 420 -13.43 -2.08 4.12
N MET A 421 -12.23 -2.53 4.51
CA MET A 421 -12.02 -3.90 4.98
C MET A 421 -12.75 -4.15 6.29
N PRO A 422 -13.29 -5.36 6.50
CA PRO A 422 -13.92 -5.73 7.75
C PRO A 422 -12.91 -5.83 8.89
N SER A 423 -13.38 -5.66 10.14
CA SER A 423 -12.57 -5.94 11.33
C SER A 423 -12.23 -7.43 11.43
N GLU A 424 -11.11 -7.75 12.10
CA GLU A 424 -10.66 -9.12 12.33
C GLU A 424 -11.72 -10.00 13.02
N GLU A 425 -12.46 -9.44 13.97
CA GLU A 425 -13.54 -10.14 14.68
C GLU A 425 -14.65 -10.61 13.73
N LYS A 426 -14.91 -9.84 12.65
CA LYS A 426 -15.95 -10.17 11.67
C LYS A 426 -15.44 -11.05 10.54
N PHE A 427 -14.17 -10.92 10.19
CA PHE A 427 -13.57 -11.63 9.07
C PHE A 427 -12.11 -11.97 9.37
N PRO A 428 -11.81 -13.08 10.03
CA PRO A 428 -10.48 -13.42 10.56
C PRO A 428 -9.54 -13.99 9.50
N TYR A 429 -9.63 -13.54 8.26
CA TYR A 429 -8.75 -13.94 7.17
C TYR A 429 -7.64 -12.92 6.93
N THR A 430 -6.48 -13.43 6.57
CA THR A 430 -5.48 -12.66 5.84
C THR A 430 -5.91 -12.56 4.38
N VAL A 431 -5.96 -11.36 3.84
CA VAL A 431 -6.44 -11.11 2.47
C VAL A 431 -5.31 -10.54 1.62
N ARG A 432 -4.96 -11.25 0.55
CA ARG A 432 -4.02 -10.80 -0.47
C ARG A 432 -4.75 -10.50 -1.76
N LEU A 433 -4.56 -9.29 -2.31
CA LEU A 433 -4.92 -8.96 -3.67
C LEU A 433 -3.68 -8.97 -4.56
N VAL A 434 -3.84 -9.46 -5.78
CA VAL A 434 -2.84 -9.31 -6.85
C VAL A 434 -3.54 -8.68 -8.04
N SER A 435 -3.03 -7.54 -8.49
CA SER A 435 -3.52 -6.86 -9.70
C SER A 435 -2.52 -7.05 -10.83
N GLU A 436 -2.91 -7.81 -11.85
CA GLU A 436 -2.18 -7.99 -13.10
C GLU A 436 -2.72 -6.99 -14.12
N ILE A 437 -1.89 -6.05 -14.56
CA ILE A 437 -2.27 -5.13 -15.62
C ILE A 437 -2.04 -5.81 -16.97
N THR A 438 -3.14 -6.08 -17.65
CA THR A 438 -3.12 -6.78 -18.95
C THR A 438 -3.11 -5.81 -20.12
N GLU A 439 -3.61 -4.58 -19.92
CA GLU A 439 -3.59 -3.49 -20.90
C GLU A 439 -3.53 -2.14 -20.21
N SER A 440 -2.82 -1.16 -20.77
CA SER A 440 -2.70 0.17 -20.16
C SER A 440 -2.64 1.32 -21.17
N ASN A 441 -3.62 2.21 -21.06
CA ASN A 441 -3.63 3.55 -21.65
C ASN A 441 -4.05 4.59 -20.61
N GLY A 442 -3.25 4.73 -19.55
CA GLY A 442 -3.46 5.68 -18.46
C GLY A 442 -4.26 5.13 -17.28
N SER A 443 -3.81 5.46 -16.09
CA SER A 443 -4.43 5.20 -14.79
C SER A 443 -4.80 3.75 -14.47
N SER A 444 -3.87 2.84 -14.69
CA SER A 444 -4.01 1.42 -14.33
C SER A 444 -4.17 1.17 -12.82
N SER A 445 -3.64 2.05 -11.96
CA SER A 445 -3.85 1.97 -10.50
C SER A 445 -5.32 2.14 -10.11
N GLN A 446 -6.06 3.00 -10.82
CA GLN A 446 -7.50 3.17 -10.56
C GLN A 446 -8.31 1.97 -11.07
N ALA A 447 -7.90 1.34 -12.17
CA ALA A 447 -8.46 0.06 -12.60
C ALA A 447 -8.21 -1.05 -11.56
N SER A 448 -7.02 -1.06 -10.92
CA SER A 448 -6.68 -1.98 -9.82
C SER A 448 -7.57 -1.78 -8.59
N ILE A 449 -7.93 -0.55 -8.26
CA ILE A 449 -8.85 -0.24 -7.15
C ILE A 449 -10.26 -0.77 -7.45
N CYS A 450 -10.78 -0.48 -8.64
CA CYS A 450 -12.10 -0.94 -9.06
C CYS A 450 -12.15 -2.48 -9.12
N GLY A 451 -11.18 -3.10 -9.80
CA GLY A 451 -11.06 -4.57 -9.88
C GLY A 451 -10.84 -5.22 -8.51
N GLY A 452 -10.07 -4.56 -7.62
CA GLY A 452 -9.84 -5.02 -6.24
C GLY A 452 -11.12 -5.02 -5.41
N SER A 453 -11.92 -3.97 -5.48
CA SER A 453 -13.23 -3.89 -4.82
C SER A 453 -14.16 -5.02 -5.30
N LEU A 454 -14.22 -5.26 -6.60
CA LEU A 454 -15.01 -6.34 -7.21
C LEU A 454 -14.51 -7.73 -6.81
N ALA A 455 -13.19 -7.97 -6.85
CA ALA A 455 -12.58 -9.25 -6.47
C ALA A 455 -12.81 -9.59 -4.99
N LEU A 456 -12.76 -8.58 -4.10
CA LEU A 456 -13.08 -8.75 -2.67
C LEU A 456 -14.54 -9.17 -2.50
N MET A 457 -15.49 -8.49 -3.15
CA MET A 457 -16.91 -8.84 -3.08
C MET A 457 -17.17 -10.23 -3.65
N ALA A 458 -16.55 -10.59 -4.77
CA ALA A 458 -16.66 -11.91 -5.38
C ALA A 458 -16.06 -13.02 -4.49
N ALA A 459 -15.00 -12.72 -3.73
CA ALA A 459 -14.41 -13.64 -2.76
C ALA A 459 -15.27 -13.85 -1.50
N GLY A 460 -16.32 -13.06 -1.29
CA GLY A 460 -17.13 -13.07 -0.07
C GLY A 460 -16.50 -12.31 1.10
N VAL A 461 -15.56 -11.39 0.82
CA VAL A 461 -15.03 -10.48 1.84
C VAL A 461 -16.08 -9.40 2.11
N PRO A 462 -16.60 -9.28 3.35
CA PRO A 462 -17.68 -8.35 3.67
C PRO A 462 -17.18 -6.91 3.82
N ILE A 463 -16.67 -6.34 2.70
CA ILE A 463 -16.27 -4.93 2.66
C ILE A 463 -17.47 -4.02 2.97
N LYS A 464 -17.20 -2.88 3.59
CA LYS A 464 -18.22 -1.93 4.04
C LYS A 464 -19.01 -1.33 2.88
N SER A 465 -18.33 -1.03 1.77
CA SER A 465 -18.91 -0.38 0.59
C SER A 465 -18.03 -0.61 -0.63
N THR A 466 -18.61 -0.50 -1.83
CA THR A 466 -17.87 -0.49 -3.10
C THR A 466 -16.93 0.71 -3.14
N VAL A 467 -15.71 0.51 -3.63
CA VAL A 467 -14.73 1.58 -3.86
C VAL A 467 -14.47 1.70 -5.35
N ALA A 468 -14.66 2.89 -5.88
CA ALA A 468 -14.30 3.23 -7.25
C ALA A 468 -13.17 4.26 -7.28
N GLY A 469 -12.35 4.21 -8.31
CA GLY A 469 -11.23 5.13 -8.50
C GLY A 469 -11.22 5.75 -9.90
N ILE A 470 -10.80 7.03 -9.96
CA ILE A 470 -10.70 7.79 -11.21
C ILE A 470 -9.46 8.66 -11.21
N ALA A 471 -8.93 8.97 -12.41
CA ALA A 471 -7.84 9.91 -12.59
C ALA A 471 -8.32 11.15 -13.31
N MET A 472 -8.03 12.30 -12.73
CA MET A 472 -8.31 13.62 -13.26
C MET A 472 -7.03 14.21 -13.84
N GLY A 473 -7.16 15.03 -14.88
CA GLY A 473 -6.07 15.79 -15.47
C GLY A 473 -6.31 17.28 -15.48
N LEU A 474 -5.28 18.00 -15.82
CA LEU A 474 -5.30 19.45 -15.97
C LEU A 474 -4.47 19.85 -17.18
N VAL A 475 -4.99 20.77 -17.96
CA VAL A 475 -4.22 21.56 -18.91
C VAL A 475 -4.43 23.03 -18.58
N LYS A 476 -3.33 23.79 -18.38
CA LYS A 476 -3.37 25.19 -17.95
C LYS A 476 -2.36 26.02 -18.73
N GLU A 477 -2.79 27.13 -19.30
CA GLU A 477 -1.97 28.14 -19.94
C GLU A 477 -2.34 29.54 -19.40
N GLY A 478 -1.41 30.15 -18.67
CA GLY A 478 -1.70 31.39 -17.97
C GLY A 478 -2.88 31.22 -16.99
N ASP A 479 -3.93 32.02 -17.18
CA ASP A 479 -5.16 31.95 -16.37
C ASP A 479 -6.22 31.00 -16.94
N THR A 480 -6.04 30.50 -18.16
CA THR A 480 -6.98 29.57 -18.81
C THR A 480 -6.63 28.13 -18.42
N PHE A 481 -7.62 27.38 -17.98
CA PHE A 481 -7.43 25.96 -17.63
C PHE A 481 -8.63 25.10 -18.00
N THR A 482 -8.40 23.79 -18.10
CA THR A 482 -9.42 22.77 -18.28
C THR A 482 -9.08 21.56 -17.44
N VAL A 483 -10.02 21.13 -16.60
CA VAL A 483 -9.91 19.88 -15.84
C VAL A 483 -10.52 18.76 -16.68
N LEU A 484 -9.79 17.64 -16.79
CA LEU A 484 -10.18 16.46 -17.54
C LEU A 484 -10.59 15.33 -16.59
N THR A 485 -11.68 14.64 -16.93
CA THR A 485 -12.14 13.44 -16.22
C THR A 485 -11.66 12.19 -16.97
N ASP A 486 -11.13 11.19 -16.26
CA ASP A 486 -10.63 9.93 -16.81
C ASP A 486 -9.55 10.13 -17.89
N ILE A 487 -8.38 10.61 -17.49
CA ILE A 487 -7.27 10.83 -18.41
C ILE A 487 -6.67 9.54 -18.95
N GLN A 488 -6.22 9.60 -20.20
CA GLN A 488 -5.41 8.56 -20.84
C GLN A 488 -3.92 8.91 -20.86
N GLY A 489 -3.08 7.95 -21.35
CA GLY A 489 -1.62 8.08 -21.30
C GLY A 489 -1.07 9.34 -21.92
N LEU A 490 -1.55 9.76 -23.10
CA LEU A 490 -1.10 10.98 -23.78
C LEU A 490 -1.45 12.24 -22.98
N GLU A 491 -2.64 12.28 -22.38
CA GLU A 491 -3.08 13.40 -21.54
C GLU A 491 -2.36 13.47 -20.19
N ASP A 492 -2.01 12.30 -19.61
CA ASP A 492 -1.11 12.24 -18.47
C ASP A 492 0.28 12.77 -18.84
N HIS A 493 0.83 12.37 -20.00
CA HIS A 493 2.18 12.75 -20.41
C HIS A 493 2.30 14.26 -20.73
N LEU A 494 1.37 14.81 -21.50
CA LEU A 494 1.41 16.19 -22.00
C LEU A 494 0.65 17.21 -21.13
N GLY A 495 -0.11 16.74 -20.14
CA GLY A 495 -0.86 17.56 -19.20
C GLY A 495 -0.02 18.03 -18.01
N ASP A 496 -0.65 18.84 -17.15
CA ASP A 496 -0.02 19.52 -16.02
C ASP A 496 -0.28 18.87 -14.67
N MET A 497 -1.26 17.96 -14.59
CA MET A 497 -1.66 17.27 -13.35
C MET A 497 -2.13 15.85 -13.66
N ASP A 498 -1.73 14.91 -12.81
CA ASP A 498 -2.31 13.58 -12.66
C ASP A 498 -2.88 13.47 -11.24
N PHE A 499 -4.20 13.56 -11.10
CA PHE A 499 -4.88 13.59 -9.82
C PHE A 499 -5.83 12.39 -9.68
N LYS A 500 -5.41 11.43 -8.90
CA LYS A 500 -6.12 10.18 -8.63
C LYS A 500 -6.95 10.30 -7.37
N VAL A 501 -8.24 9.98 -7.49
CA VAL A 501 -9.20 10.00 -6.37
C VAL A 501 -9.93 8.67 -6.32
N ALA A 502 -9.89 8.02 -5.16
CA ALA A 502 -10.64 6.81 -4.88
C ALA A 502 -11.54 7.00 -3.66
N GLY A 503 -12.67 6.32 -3.64
CA GLY A 503 -13.58 6.39 -2.51
C GLY A 503 -14.88 5.63 -2.76
N THR A 504 -15.70 5.63 -1.72
CA THR A 504 -17.05 5.09 -1.71
C THR A 504 -18.07 6.18 -2.09
N LYS A 505 -19.35 5.86 -2.02
CA LYS A 505 -20.43 6.85 -2.13
C LYS A 505 -20.45 7.87 -0.99
N ASP A 506 -19.89 7.49 0.16
CA ASP A 506 -19.93 8.29 1.40
C ASP A 506 -18.71 9.22 1.53
N GLY A 507 -17.61 8.96 0.79
CA GLY A 507 -16.46 9.83 0.80
C GLY A 507 -15.19 9.21 0.24
N ILE A 508 -14.10 9.96 0.35
CA ILE A 508 -12.76 9.64 -0.15
C ILE A 508 -12.09 8.61 0.76
N THR A 509 -11.47 7.57 0.14
CA THR A 509 -10.62 6.61 0.84
C THR A 509 -9.14 6.77 0.50
N ALA A 510 -8.80 7.28 -0.69
CA ALA A 510 -7.42 7.62 -1.03
C ALA A 510 -7.38 8.71 -2.11
N ILE A 511 -6.35 9.55 -2.04
CA ILE A 511 -5.98 10.47 -3.11
C ILE A 511 -4.47 10.43 -3.37
N GLN A 512 -4.09 10.71 -4.61
CA GLN A 512 -2.71 10.95 -5.01
C GLN A 512 -2.70 12.00 -6.12
N MET A 513 -1.89 13.05 -5.96
CA MET A 513 -1.76 14.12 -6.94
C MET A 513 -0.30 14.34 -7.28
N ASP A 514 -0.01 14.32 -8.57
CA ASP A 514 1.26 14.68 -9.17
C ASP A 514 1.07 15.90 -10.07
N ILE A 515 1.89 16.93 -9.87
CA ILE A 515 1.84 18.18 -10.61
C ILE A 515 3.15 18.38 -11.36
N LYS A 516 3.06 18.82 -12.61
CA LYS A 516 4.20 19.01 -13.51
C LYS A 516 4.50 20.50 -13.77
N ILE A 517 3.74 21.38 -13.17
CA ILE A 517 3.88 22.84 -13.18
C ILE A 517 4.21 23.34 -11.77
N GLU A 518 4.45 24.63 -11.60
CA GLU A 518 4.80 25.22 -10.30
C GLU A 518 3.77 25.02 -9.19
N GLY A 519 2.55 24.61 -9.55
CA GLY A 519 1.49 24.21 -8.63
C GLY A 519 0.08 24.63 -9.07
N ILE A 520 -0.91 24.25 -8.27
CA ILE A 520 -2.32 24.58 -8.50
C ILE A 520 -2.95 25.32 -7.32
N ASN A 521 -3.96 26.11 -7.60
CA ASN A 521 -4.70 26.86 -6.61
C ASN A 521 -5.92 26.07 -6.09
N ARG A 522 -6.58 26.63 -5.06
CA ARG A 522 -7.77 26.07 -4.44
C ARG A 522 -8.91 25.81 -5.42
N GLU A 523 -9.16 26.76 -6.34
CA GLU A 523 -10.27 26.67 -7.32
C GLU A 523 -10.14 25.44 -8.23
N ILE A 524 -8.94 25.19 -8.74
CA ILE A 524 -8.66 24.01 -9.59
C ILE A 524 -8.87 22.72 -8.81
N MET A 525 -8.40 22.64 -7.55
CA MET A 525 -8.59 21.48 -6.69
C MET A 525 -10.07 21.20 -6.40
N GLU A 526 -10.83 22.23 -6.10
CA GLU A 526 -12.27 22.13 -5.83
C GLU A 526 -13.03 21.58 -7.04
N ILE A 527 -12.75 22.11 -8.23
CA ILE A 527 -13.34 21.63 -9.49
C ILE A 527 -12.94 20.17 -9.75
N ALA A 528 -11.65 19.83 -9.57
CA ALA A 528 -11.14 18.49 -9.81
C ALA A 528 -11.76 17.46 -8.85
N LEU A 529 -11.86 17.77 -7.57
CA LEU A 529 -12.51 16.91 -6.56
C LEU A 529 -13.99 16.68 -6.87
N LYS A 530 -14.71 17.74 -7.23
CA LYS A 530 -16.12 17.62 -7.62
C LYS A 530 -16.34 16.73 -8.85
N GLN A 531 -15.54 16.95 -9.90
CA GLN A 531 -15.60 16.10 -11.10
C GLN A 531 -15.17 14.66 -10.80
N ALA A 532 -14.18 14.47 -9.92
CA ALA A 532 -13.78 13.14 -9.48
C ALA A 532 -14.90 12.41 -8.73
N PHE A 533 -15.66 13.11 -7.90
CA PHE A 533 -16.85 12.53 -7.25
C PHE A 533 -17.90 12.09 -8.29
N GLU A 534 -18.26 12.97 -9.25
CA GLU A 534 -19.20 12.65 -10.33
C GLU A 534 -18.73 11.42 -11.11
N GLY A 535 -17.43 11.37 -11.46
CA GLY A 535 -16.84 10.26 -12.20
C GLY A 535 -16.80 8.95 -11.41
N ARG A 536 -16.48 8.99 -10.10
CA ARG A 536 -16.52 7.80 -9.24
C ARG A 536 -17.93 7.23 -9.13
N MET A 537 -18.93 8.07 -8.99
CA MET A 537 -20.33 7.60 -8.94
C MET A 537 -20.74 6.91 -10.24
N PHE A 538 -20.35 7.45 -11.38
CA PHE A 538 -20.60 6.81 -12.67
C PHE A 538 -19.93 5.45 -12.81
N ILE A 539 -18.64 5.33 -12.41
CA ILE A 539 -17.92 4.05 -12.44
C ILE A 539 -18.55 3.05 -11.48
N MET A 540 -18.90 3.50 -10.28
CA MET A 540 -19.52 2.65 -9.24
C MET A 540 -20.85 2.07 -9.71
N GLU A 541 -21.70 2.86 -10.40
CA GLU A 541 -22.93 2.36 -10.99
C GLU A 541 -22.70 1.18 -11.94
N LYS A 542 -21.63 1.22 -12.76
CA LYS A 542 -21.26 0.12 -13.66
C LYS A 542 -20.77 -1.09 -12.92
N MET A 543 -20.00 -0.90 -11.84
CA MET A 543 -19.51 -1.98 -11.00
C MET A 543 -20.65 -2.67 -10.23
N GLU A 544 -21.55 -1.89 -9.63
CA GLU A 544 -22.68 -2.38 -8.85
C GLU A 544 -23.78 -3.05 -9.71
N ALA A 545 -23.84 -2.74 -11.01
CA ALA A 545 -24.69 -3.47 -11.95
C ALA A 545 -24.27 -4.95 -12.09
N VAL A 546 -23.01 -5.30 -11.81
CA VAL A 546 -22.49 -6.68 -11.87
C VAL A 546 -22.51 -7.33 -10.48
N ILE A 547 -22.04 -6.64 -9.45
CA ILE A 547 -22.10 -7.09 -8.06
C ILE A 547 -22.25 -5.87 -7.14
N SER A 548 -23.39 -5.78 -6.45
CA SER A 548 -23.74 -4.63 -5.59
C SER A 548 -23.45 -4.88 -4.10
N GLU A 549 -23.32 -6.14 -3.69
CA GLU A 549 -23.05 -6.53 -2.32
C GLU A 549 -22.04 -7.68 -2.29
N PRO A 550 -21.18 -7.78 -1.27
CA PRO A 550 -20.33 -8.93 -1.08
C PRO A 550 -21.14 -10.23 -1.00
N ARG A 551 -20.60 -11.31 -1.55
CA ARG A 551 -21.18 -12.65 -1.38
C ARG A 551 -21.29 -12.99 0.11
N LYS A 552 -22.36 -13.67 0.48
CA LYS A 552 -22.63 -14.03 1.88
C LYS A 552 -21.66 -15.07 2.44
N GLU A 553 -21.12 -15.91 1.56
CA GLU A 553 -20.17 -16.96 1.88
C GLU A 553 -18.89 -16.76 1.07
N VAL A 554 -17.77 -17.16 1.65
CA VAL A 554 -16.50 -17.23 0.92
C VAL A 554 -16.59 -18.28 -0.17
N SER A 555 -15.79 -18.13 -1.22
CA SER A 555 -15.69 -19.08 -2.34
C SER A 555 -15.51 -20.52 -1.82
N GLU A 556 -16.10 -21.49 -2.52
CA GLU A 556 -15.90 -22.92 -2.21
C GLU A 556 -14.43 -23.36 -2.28
N ASN A 557 -13.63 -22.66 -3.11
CA ASN A 557 -12.19 -22.87 -3.22
C ASN A 557 -11.40 -22.28 -2.05
N ALA A 558 -11.99 -21.32 -1.32
CA ALA A 558 -11.35 -20.69 -0.17
C ALA A 558 -11.33 -21.64 1.04
N PRO A 559 -10.27 -21.60 1.83
CA PRO A 559 -10.27 -22.32 3.09
C PRO A 559 -11.28 -21.72 4.06
N LYS A 560 -11.95 -22.58 4.84
CA LYS A 560 -12.90 -22.17 5.87
C LYS A 560 -12.19 -21.92 7.19
N ILE A 561 -12.70 -20.99 7.99
CA ILE A 561 -12.24 -20.74 9.36
C ILE A 561 -13.39 -21.02 10.33
N GLU A 562 -13.09 -21.78 11.37
CA GLU A 562 -13.96 -21.98 12.54
C GLU A 562 -13.27 -21.36 13.76
N LEU A 563 -14.00 -20.49 14.44
CA LEU A 563 -13.52 -19.84 15.66
C LEU A 563 -14.11 -20.51 16.89
N MET A 564 -13.26 -20.79 17.86
CA MET A 564 -13.68 -21.32 19.16
C MET A 564 -12.95 -20.60 20.28
N LYS A 565 -13.65 -20.29 21.36
CA LYS A 565 -13.03 -19.73 22.56
C LYS A 565 -12.84 -20.81 23.61
N ILE A 566 -11.63 -20.93 24.13
CA ILE A 566 -11.28 -21.83 25.24
C ILE A 566 -10.81 -20.99 26.44
N ASP A 567 -10.83 -21.62 27.63
CA ASP A 567 -10.21 -20.99 28.80
C ASP A 567 -8.68 -20.86 28.58
N PRO A 568 -8.08 -19.68 28.80
CA PRO A 568 -6.64 -19.50 28.64
C PRO A 568 -5.77 -20.49 29.42
N SER A 569 -6.25 -20.99 30.57
CA SER A 569 -5.58 -22.03 31.34
C SER A 569 -5.42 -23.36 30.61
N LYS A 570 -6.20 -23.60 29.56
CA LYS A 570 -6.20 -24.82 28.74
C LYS A 570 -5.22 -24.78 27.57
N ILE A 571 -4.72 -23.60 27.23
CA ILE A 571 -3.82 -23.39 26.08
C ILE A 571 -2.60 -24.32 26.18
N ALA A 572 -1.95 -24.38 27.35
CA ALA A 572 -0.78 -25.22 27.56
C ALA A 572 -1.06 -26.71 27.35
N GLY A 573 -2.26 -27.17 27.73
CA GLY A 573 -2.69 -28.55 27.52
C GLY A 573 -2.99 -28.86 26.05
N LEU A 574 -3.62 -27.93 25.34
CA LEU A 574 -3.92 -28.06 23.92
C LEU A 574 -2.64 -28.06 23.07
N ILE A 575 -1.66 -27.22 23.40
CA ILE A 575 -0.36 -27.22 22.75
C ILE A 575 0.40 -28.51 23.06
N GLY A 576 0.39 -28.94 24.32
CA GLY A 576 1.10 -30.12 24.82
C GLY A 576 2.63 -29.92 24.91
N PRO A 577 3.35 -30.86 25.51
CA PRO A 577 4.81 -30.78 25.70
C PRO A 577 5.55 -30.67 24.36
N GLY A 578 6.21 -29.53 24.13
CA GLY A 578 6.94 -29.25 22.87
C GLY A 578 6.04 -29.20 21.63
N GLY A 579 4.76 -28.88 21.80
CA GLY A 579 3.78 -28.77 20.71
C GLY A 579 3.26 -30.13 20.19
N LYS A 580 3.46 -31.22 20.91
CA LYS A 580 3.10 -32.58 20.44
C LYS A 580 1.61 -32.78 20.22
N THR A 581 0.76 -32.26 21.14
CA THR A 581 -0.69 -32.46 21.05
C THR A 581 -1.27 -31.74 19.85
N ILE A 582 -0.95 -30.45 19.70
CA ILE A 582 -1.46 -29.66 18.57
C ILE A 582 -0.94 -30.17 17.22
N LYS A 583 0.33 -30.57 17.13
CA LYS A 583 0.89 -31.18 15.92
C LYS A 583 0.22 -32.47 15.53
N ALA A 584 -0.12 -33.33 16.50
CA ALA A 584 -0.85 -34.58 16.25
C ALA A 584 -2.25 -34.28 15.68
N ILE A 585 -2.97 -33.28 16.22
CA ILE A 585 -4.29 -32.87 15.70
C ILE A 585 -4.14 -32.34 14.25
N ILE A 586 -3.17 -31.49 13.98
CA ILE A 586 -2.90 -30.93 12.64
C ILE A 586 -2.57 -32.07 11.65
N GLU A 587 -1.68 -33.00 12.02
CA GLU A 587 -1.31 -34.15 11.18
C GLU A 587 -2.48 -35.08 10.88
N GLU A 588 -3.33 -35.34 11.88
CA GLU A 588 -4.49 -36.25 11.77
C GLU A 588 -5.62 -35.66 10.91
N THR A 589 -5.82 -34.35 10.97
CA THR A 589 -6.97 -33.68 10.38
C THR A 589 -6.65 -32.89 9.11
N GLY A 590 -5.36 -32.60 8.85
CA GLY A 590 -4.91 -31.80 7.69
C GLY A 590 -5.29 -30.33 7.75
N VAL A 591 -5.67 -29.80 8.93
CA VAL A 591 -6.02 -28.39 9.14
C VAL A 591 -4.85 -27.63 9.78
N SER A 592 -4.89 -26.30 9.72
CA SER A 592 -4.03 -25.43 10.55
C SER A 592 -4.80 -24.96 11.78
N ILE A 593 -4.12 -24.81 12.92
CA ILE A 593 -4.71 -24.35 14.18
C ILE A 593 -3.82 -23.24 14.74
N ASP A 594 -4.40 -22.05 14.93
CA ASP A 594 -3.77 -20.93 15.60
C ASP A 594 -4.44 -20.68 16.95
N ILE A 595 -3.65 -20.39 17.99
CA ILE A 595 -4.11 -20.18 19.36
C ILE A 595 -3.57 -18.83 19.83
N GLU A 596 -4.45 -17.97 20.32
CA GLU A 596 -4.11 -16.70 20.92
C GLU A 596 -4.06 -16.78 22.45
N ASP A 597 -3.28 -15.90 23.07
CA ASP A 597 -3.06 -15.90 24.53
C ASP A 597 -4.34 -15.66 25.34
N ASP A 598 -5.36 -15.03 24.73
CA ASP A 598 -6.68 -14.80 25.33
C ASP A 598 -7.64 -15.99 25.23
N GLY A 599 -7.20 -17.09 24.59
CA GLY A 599 -7.95 -18.32 24.42
C GLY A 599 -8.77 -18.41 23.13
N ASN A 600 -8.62 -17.48 22.20
CA ASN A 600 -9.21 -17.65 20.86
C ASN A 600 -8.44 -18.74 20.10
N VAL A 601 -9.15 -19.71 19.55
CA VAL A 601 -8.61 -20.79 18.73
C VAL A 601 -9.23 -20.68 17.34
N SER A 602 -8.39 -20.49 16.32
CA SER A 602 -8.80 -20.47 14.91
C SER A 602 -8.40 -21.78 14.24
N ILE A 603 -9.35 -22.51 13.70
CA ILE A 603 -9.15 -23.73 12.94
C ILE A 603 -9.40 -23.42 11.48
N PHE A 604 -8.39 -23.67 10.64
CA PHE A 604 -8.34 -23.25 9.25
C PHE A 604 -8.10 -24.45 8.33
N GLY A 605 -8.98 -24.68 7.35
CA GLY A 605 -8.85 -25.81 6.43
C GLY A 605 -9.83 -25.79 5.26
N LYS A 606 -9.52 -26.55 4.22
CA LYS A 606 -10.39 -26.74 3.05
C LYS A 606 -11.36 -27.90 3.22
N ASP A 607 -10.93 -28.95 3.93
CA ASP A 607 -11.73 -30.15 4.13
C ASP A 607 -12.70 -29.99 5.29
N SER A 608 -13.99 -30.07 4.99
CA SER A 608 -15.06 -29.95 5.99
C SER A 608 -15.10 -31.12 7.01
N GLU A 609 -14.65 -32.32 6.66
CA GLU A 609 -14.55 -33.43 7.58
C GLU A 609 -13.38 -33.26 8.54
N GLY A 610 -12.19 -32.87 7.99
CA GLY A 610 -11.03 -32.53 8.80
C GLY A 610 -11.31 -31.40 9.78
N MET A 611 -12.03 -30.37 9.35
CA MET A 611 -12.44 -29.24 10.20
C MET A 611 -13.34 -29.68 11.38
N LYS A 612 -14.36 -30.45 11.09
CA LYS A 612 -15.25 -30.98 12.14
C LYS A 612 -14.52 -31.87 13.15
N LYS A 613 -13.62 -32.73 12.64
CA LYS A 613 -12.80 -33.61 13.47
C LYS A 613 -11.84 -32.81 14.35
N ALA A 614 -11.22 -31.78 13.80
CA ALA A 614 -10.32 -30.87 14.53
C ALA A 614 -11.10 -30.16 15.67
N LEU A 615 -12.27 -29.62 15.37
CA LEU A 615 -13.16 -29.01 16.38
C LEU A 615 -13.49 -29.95 17.51
N GLU A 616 -13.83 -31.22 17.21
CA GLU A 616 -14.12 -32.23 18.22
C GLU A 616 -12.88 -32.56 19.06
N LEU A 617 -11.74 -32.72 18.44
CA LEU A 617 -10.47 -32.99 19.14
C LEU A 617 -10.07 -31.83 20.04
N VAL A 618 -10.14 -30.58 19.56
CA VAL A 618 -9.84 -29.39 20.37
C VAL A 618 -10.83 -29.28 21.54
N LYS A 619 -12.13 -29.47 21.31
CA LYS A 619 -13.14 -29.49 22.38
C LYS A 619 -12.83 -30.57 23.44
N THR A 620 -12.50 -31.76 23.01
CA THR A 620 -12.17 -32.86 23.92
C THR A 620 -10.93 -32.58 24.76
N GLN A 621 -9.89 -31.98 24.15
CA GLN A 621 -8.64 -31.61 24.84
C GLN A 621 -8.81 -30.45 25.83
N THR A 622 -9.78 -29.57 25.59
CA THR A 622 -9.98 -28.35 26.40
C THR A 622 -11.17 -28.49 27.38
N GLN A 623 -11.93 -29.60 27.30
CA GLN A 623 -13.05 -29.85 28.16
C GLN A 623 -12.60 -30.03 29.61
N SER A 624 -13.31 -29.41 30.55
CA SER A 624 -13.10 -29.57 31.98
C SER A 624 -13.91 -30.75 32.54
N VAL A 625 -13.36 -31.38 33.56
CA VAL A 625 -14.12 -32.40 34.34
C VAL A 625 -15.17 -31.68 35.15
N GLU A 626 -16.42 -32.14 35.08
CA GLU A 626 -17.55 -31.55 35.79
C GLU A 626 -17.99 -32.42 36.97
N LEU A 627 -18.27 -31.77 38.10
CA LEU A 627 -18.81 -32.44 39.26
C LEU A 627 -20.22 -33.04 38.95
N ASN A 628 -20.44 -34.27 39.33
CA ASN A 628 -21.68 -35.05 39.05
C ASN A 628 -21.85 -35.50 37.59
N ALA A 629 -20.97 -35.17 36.67
CA ALA A 629 -20.97 -35.67 35.30
C ALA A 629 -20.62 -37.17 35.27
N VAL A 630 -21.09 -37.86 34.24
CA VAL A 630 -20.85 -39.28 33.98
C VAL A 630 -20.00 -39.40 32.73
N TYR A 631 -18.91 -40.17 32.83
CA TYR A 631 -17.95 -40.39 31.74
C TYR A 631 -17.76 -41.90 31.49
N ASP A 632 -17.49 -42.27 30.26
CA ASP A 632 -16.94 -43.57 29.90
C ASP A 632 -15.41 -43.47 29.98
N GLY A 633 -14.84 -43.84 31.12
CA GLY A 633 -13.44 -43.70 31.41
C GLY A 633 -12.64 -44.97 31.21
N LYS A 634 -11.37 -44.84 30.81
CA LYS A 634 -10.43 -45.96 30.62
C LYS A 634 -9.60 -46.17 31.86
N VAL A 635 -9.60 -47.41 32.41
CA VAL A 635 -8.72 -47.78 33.52
C VAL A 635 -7.25 -47.73 33.05
N THR A 636 -6.47 -46.79 33.59
CA THR A 636 -5.06 -46.62 33.24
C THR A 636 -4.12 -47.37 34.16
N LYS A 637 -4.45 -47.47 35.46
CA LYS A 637 -3.64 -48.12 36.45
C LYS A 637 -4.44 -48.68 37.59
N ILE A 638 -4.11 -49.91 38.04
CA ILE A 638 -4.73 -50.56 39.19
C ILE A 638 -3.80 -50.51 40.39
N THR A 639 -4.36 -50.18 41.56
CA THR A 639 -3.64 -50.15 42.85
C THR A 639 -4.39 -50.92 43.91
N LYS A 640 -3.81 -51.20 45.08
CA LYS A 640 -4.44 -51.91 46.19
C LYS A 640 -5.66 -51.21 46.79
N PHE A 641 -5.80 -49.87 46.59
CA PHE A 641 -6.86 -49.05 47.16
C PHE A 641 -7.88 -48.56 46.15
N GLY A 642 -7.67 -48.84 44.86
CA GLY A 642 -8.57 -48.39 43.78
C GLY A 642 -7.89 -48.47 42.41
N ALA A 643 -8.58 -47.88 41.43
CA ALA A 643 -8.08 -47.73 40.07
C ALA A 643 -8.00 -46.25 39.66
N PHE A 644 -7.00 -45.89 38.88
CA PHE A 644 -7.00 -44.60 38.17
C PHE A 644 -7.75 -44.80 36.86
N VAL A 645 -8.65 -43.89 36.58
CA VAL A 645 -9.51 -43.94 35.37
C VAL A 645 -9.40 -42.61 34.67
N GLU A 646 -8.92 -42.64 33.45
CA GLU A 646 -8.88 -41.49 32.56
C GLU A 646 -10.29 -41.25 31.99
N VAL A 647 -10.89 -40.11 32.34
CA VAL A 647 -12.26 -39.71 31.93
C VAL A 647 -12.26 -38.74 30.76
N LEU A 648 -11.20 -37.97 30.62
CA LEU A 648 -10.89 -37.09 29.51
C LEU A 648 -9.38 -37.14 29.20
N PRO A 649 -8.91 -36.83 28.01
CA PRO A 649 -7.49 -36.88 27.67
C PRO A 649 -6.59 -36.21 28.71
N GLY A 650 -5.69 -36.97 29.32
CA GLY A 650 -4.80 -36.50 30.37
C GLY A 650 -5.44 -36.18 31.72
N LYS A 651 -6.73 -36.51 31.95
CA LYS A 651 -7.45 -36.27 33.19
C LYS A 651 -7.80 -37.61 33.86
N GLU A 652 -7.04 -37.99 34.87
CA GLU A 652 -7.20 -39.21 35.61
C GLU A 652 -7.83 -38.97 37.00
N GLY A 653 -8.94 -39.65 37.30
CA GLY A 653 -9.56 -39.62 38.61
C GLY A 653 -9.36 -40.93 39.37
N LEU A 654 -9.40 -40.85 40.70
CA LEU A 654 -9.33 -42.02 41.55
C LEU A 654 -10.70 -42.65 41.71
N LEU A 655 -10.87 -43.89 41.24
CA LEU A 655 -11.98 -44.78 41.55
C LEU A 655 -11.57 -45.66 42.75
N HIS A 656 -11.92 -45.20 43.96
CA HIS A 656 -11.59 -45.94 45.18
C HIS A 656 -12.29 -47.30 45.22
N ILE A 657 -11.71 -48.32 45.84
CA ILE A 657 -12.23 -49.67 45.89
C ILE A 657 -13.67 -49.74 46.47
N SER A 658 -14.04 -48.85 47.42
CA SER A 658 -15.38 -48.74 48.00
C SER A 658 -16.44 -48.16 47.05
N GLU A 659 -16.00 -47.54 45.97
CA GLU A 659 -16.85 -46.85 44.98
C GLU A 659 -17.03 -47.66 43.67
N ILE A 660 -16.40 -48.85 43.58
CA ILE A 660 -16.52 -49.74 42.40
C ILE A 660 -17.88 -50.42 42.33
N SER A 661 -18.40 -50.93 43.49
CA SER A 661 -19.60 -51.67 43.54
C SER A 661 -20.36 -51.45 44.86
N ASP A 662 -21.65 -51.76 44.89
CA ASP A 662 -22.52 -51.86 46.11
C ASP A 662 -22.14 -53.00 47.01
N LYS A 663 -21.48 -54.05 46.44
CA LYS A 663 -21.02 -55.25 47.21
C LYS A 663 -19.50 -55.01 47.52
N ARG A 664 -19.06 -55.64 48.64
CA ARG A 664 -17.68 -55.56 49.10
C ARG A 664 -16.73 -56.22 48.07
N VAL A 665 -15.86 -55.43 47.47
CA VAL A 665 -14.80 -55.86 46.55
C VAL A 665 -13.55 -56.24 47.39
N ALA A 666 -13.05 -57.46 47.24
CA ALA A 666 -11.93 -57.97 48.01
C ALA A 666 -10.60 -57.48 47.40
N LYS A 667 -10.44 -57.46 46.07
CA LYS A 667 -9.31 -56.94 45.31
C LYS A 667 -9.85 -56.20 44.07
N VAL A 668 -9.21 -55.13 43.71
CA VAL A 668 -9.59 -54.31 42.54
C VAL A 668 -9.41 -55.11 41.24
N GLU A 669 -8.38 -55.94 41.16
CA GLU A 669 -8.10 -56.78 39.98
C GLU A 669 -9.15 -57.87 39.72
N ASP A 670 -10.00 -58.19 40.73
CA ASP A 670 -11.11 -59.15 40.54
C ASP A 670 -12.27 -58.55 39.73
N VAL A 671 -12.35 -57.23 39.66
CA VAL A 671 -13.51 -56.53 39.03
C VAL A 671 -13.06 -55.65 37.84
N LEU A 672 -11.87 -55.08 37.88
CA LEU A 672 -11.36 -54.17 36.86
C LEU A 672 -10.07 -54.71 36.24
N LYS A 673 -9.86 -54.38 34.96
CA LYS A 673 -8.60 -54.64 34.23
C LYS A 673 -8.06 -53.35 33.63
N GLU A 674 -6.75 -53.22 33.60
CA GLU A 674 -6.09 -52.09 32.87
C GLU A 674 -6.49 -52.11 31.40
N GLY A 675 -6.82 -50.94 30.84
CA GLY A 675 -7.35 -50.77 29.49
C GLY A 675 -8.89 -50.97 29.38
N GLN A 676 -9.60 -51.41 30.45
CA GLN A 676 -11.05 -51.57 30.44
C GLN A 676 -11.76 -50.22 30.46
N ILE A 677 -12.81 -50.06 29.64
CA ILE A 677 -13.69 -48.90 29.68
C ILE A 677 -14.78 -49.15 30.71
N VAL A 678 -14.95 -48.21 31.64
CA VAL A 678 -15.94 -48.27 32.72
C VAL A 678 -16.75 -46.98 32.81
N LYS A 679 -18.03 -47.06 33.09
CA LYS A 679 -18.87 -45.90 33.29
C LYS A 679 -18.74 -45.42 34.73
N VAL A 680 -18.29 -44.16 34.88
CA VAL A 680 -17.99 -43.58 36.20
C VAL A 680 -18.63 -42.19 36.34
N LYS A 681 -19.05 -41.86 37.56
CA LYS A 681 -19.57 -40.57 37.92
C LYS A 681 -18.53 -39.82 38.78
N VAL A 682 -18.32 -38.53 38.51
CA VAL A 682 -17.47 -37.66 39.34
C VAL A 682 -18.23 -37.31 40.63
N ILE A 683 -17.71 -37.72 41.77
CA ILE A 683 -18.34 -37.52 43.08
C ILE A 683 -17.70 -36.42 43.93
N THR A 684 -16.42 -36.12 43.69
CA THR A 684 -15.71 -35.00 44.29
C THR A 684 -14.80 -34.39 43.24
N LEU A 685 -14.64 -33.05 43.26
CA LEU A 685 -13.77 -32.32 42.39
C LEU A 685 -13.09 -31.25 43.24
N GLU A 686 -11.79 -31.44 43.56
CA GLU A 686 -10.99 -30.47 44.29
C GLU A 686 -10.34 -29.50 43.28
N ASP A 687 -9.76 -30.05 42.22
CA ASP A 687 -9.29 -29.39 41.02
C ASP A 687 -9.33 -30.35 39.81
N GLU A 688 -8.98 -29.90 38.61
CA GLU A 688 -9.05 -30.67 37.37
C GLU A 688 -8.15 -31.90 37.31
N ASN A 689 -7.15 -31.98 38.17
CA ASN A 689 -6.24 -33.14 38.28
C ASN A 689 -6.44 -33.93 39.54
N LYS A 690 -7.41 -33.52 40.41
CA LYS A 690 -7.68 -34.19 41.68
C LYS A 690 -9.16 -34.32 41.92
N PHE A 691 -9.72 -35.44 41.47
CA PHE A 691 -11.12 -35.76 41.57
C PHE A 691 -11.32 -37.26 41.83
N ASN A 692 -12.45 -37.58 42.45
CA ASN A 692 -12.81 -38.97 42.74
C ASN A 692 -14.02 -39.40 41.92
N LEU A 693 -14.00 -40.66 41.58
CA LEU A 693 -14.96 -41.33 40.72
C LEU A 693 -15.75 -42.41 41.49
N SER A 694 -16.97 -42.66 41.04
CA SER A 694 -17.81 -43.74 41.59
C SER A 694 -18.59 -44.43 40.47
N MET A 695 -18.50 -45.75 40.41
CA MET A 695 -19.42 -46.60 39.64
C MET A 695 -20.66 -46.88 40.45
N LYS A 696 -20.55 -47.01 41.79
CA LYS A 696 -21.63 -47.27 42.74
C LYS A 696 -22.73 -46.19 42.68
N ALA A 697 -22.36 -44.93 42.48
CA ALA A 697 -23.30 -43.81 42.36
C ALA A 697 -24.20 -43.89 41.12
N LEU A 698 -23.88 -44.70 40.15
CA LEU A 698 -24.72 -45.02 38.99
C LEU A 698 -25.72 -46.15 39.28
N ILE A 699 -25.31 -47.19 40.01
CA ILE A 699 -26.13 -48.35 40.37
C ILE A 699 -27.30 -47.91 41.28
N SER A 700 -27.06 -46.92 42.15
CA SER A 700 -28.08 -46.42 43.08
C SER A 700 -29.24 -45.64 42.43
N LYS A 701 -29.07 -45.17 41.15
CA LYS A 701 -30.16 -44.50 40.41
C LYS A 701 -31.04 -45.45 39.62
N GLU A 702 -30.50 -46.51 39.03
CA GLU A 702 -31.30 -47.49 38.29
C GLU A 702 -32.34 -48.23 39.20
N ASN A 703 -32.02 -48.41 40.48
CA ASN A 703 -32.92 -48.97 41.44
C ASN A 703 -34.00 -48.02 42.00
N LYS A 704 -34.01 -46.73 41.60
CA LYS A 704 -35.03 -45.74 42.00
C LYS A 704 -36.05 -45.41 40.92
N GLU A 705 -35.79 -45.79 39.67
CA GLU A 705 -36.73 -45.63 38.55
C GLU A 705 -37.58 -46.85 38.28
N GLU A 706 -37.32 -48.01 38.97
CA GLU A 706 -38.14 -49.21 38.93
C GLU A 706 -39.06 -49.43 40.18
N LYS A 707 -39.31 -48.35 40.94
CA LYS A 707 -40.30 -48.41 42.03
C LYS A 707 -41.39 -47.37 41.93
#